data_f760cb6eb80d067c749aa3cae98793a4
#
_entry.id   f760cb6eb80d067c749aa3cae98793a4
#
_cell.length_a   1.000
_cell.length_b   1.000
_cell.length_c   1.000
_cell.angle_alpha   90.00
_cell.angle_beta   90.00
_cell.angle_gamma   90.00
#
_symmetry.space_group_name_H-M   'P 1'
#
loop_
_entity.id
_entity.type
_entity.pdbx_description
1 polymer ?
#
loop_
_entity_poly.entity_id
_entity_poly.type
_entity_poly.pdbx_seq_one_letter_code
_entity_poly.pdbx_strand_id
1 'polypeptide(L)'
;MRVNRDRLQRSRLSAALLAALLLPATGVVLAQDTTDEDETEQAEEADEPTDLGRVVVTGSRIGRAEIEGPAPVTIITAEDLEVQGFSTVYDALNTLTQFTGSVQNELTQSGFTPNASFLNLRGLGPGYQLVLINGRRTADYPLPYNSQSNAVNLANIPAAAIERIEILSGSASAIYGSDAVAGVVNVIMKTDYEGDMLNIMGGTTTRGGGDTGRVQWVGGKMGDKWSLTYAFEAMAREEIYASQRDFMDSYYDDPSVSDDDVNPVEGFLIFDGFTSGRLFPGGTADEVCGNFPGFEIYHFETSAVYTGPRCGYAGYPATQAIRNSDRNFSAYTYGTYDFTNDMQGFVQFSATDSRAKLASNTQFWSTPYVFLSNVDSPAVPGGSIVQLQRIFTPEEVGGIGAQNSLYDETAFDVAAGLRGILADGRFDWEATVSHGAYRIDVDRPRFLANEINDFFLGEQQGFDPYFGAYPAYELNLDRYLNPLTAEDFAALNTRVRSDSKSDVTQANFVFSGDLFELPAGPLAMAAVIEGAHQSYEVNPDPRTAPDYDGPEPIYNLTSTGGGGDRDRYAVGVEFNIPIFSSLTASVAGRYDKYDDVTQVDDAVTWQAGLEWRPVDSLLIRGTRATSFRAPDMHYIFADTSGFFTTVFDEYRCRRDGFEATSEDCQTTEYVYQVFGTRHGDPGLEEETGESTTFGFVWDMTDNMSLSMDYYDIRLEGGVSDISGFLFRNEADCLLGEERDGTPVDPDSESCAFYTGLVDRITGGLSDEEIDQYESFPINQTFTETSGVDARWQYSFDTDRWGDFGVDLAWTHVLKLEQQEFPGEPVQNLRDHMQYFNFRSRVTGQFTWQRDDWAVALYGYRWGSLPNWEETGRIGSHTIWNVNVAKQLTDNMEVTLFVNNVLDDIHPEDDTFNTYPYFWRAFSPVGREVFVEFSYMFD
;
A
#
# COMPACT_ATOMS: atom_id res chain seq x y z
N MET A 1 -30.81 1.66 27.70
CA MET A 1 -31.73 0.84 26.89
C MET A 1 -31.40 0.84 25.38
N ARG A 2 -30.16 1.05 25.01
CA ARG A 2 -29.67 0.99 23.61
C ARG A 2 -28.73 -0.20 23.30
N VAL A 3 -28.34 -0.98 24.28
CA VAL A 3 -27.45 -2.15 24.17
C VAL A 3 -28.06 -3.31 23.34
N ASN A 4 -29.35 -3.25 23.03
CA ASN A 4 -30.07 -4.37 22.39
C ASN A 4 -30.19 -4.28 20.85
N ARG A 5 -29.71 -3.20 20.22
CA ARG A 5 -29.78 -3.09 18.75
C ARG A 5 -28.59 -3.77 18.05
N ASP A 6 -27.41 -3.69 18.60
CA ASP A 6 -26.21 -4.30 17.99
C ASP A 6 -26.23 -5.83 18.14
N ARG A 7 -26.74 -6.37 19.26
CA ARG A 7 -26.97 -7.83 19.38
C ARG A 7 -28.04 -8.35 18.42
N LEU A 8 -29.05 -7.54 18.08
CA LEU A 8 -30.07 -7.89 17.09
C LEU A 8 -29.57 -7.78 15.64
N GLN A 9 -28.56 -6.94 15.35
CA GLN A 9 -27.91 -6.93 14.04
C GLN A 9 -26.93 -8.10 13.89
N ARG A 10 -26.17 -8.46 14.93
CA ARG A 10 -25.30 -9.65 14.95
C ARG A 10 -26.09 -10.94 14.73
N SER A 11 -27.26 -11.09 15.36
CA SER A 11 -28.14 -12.24 15.13
C SER A 11 -28.79 -12.24 13.74
N ARG A 12 -28.89 -11.10 13.05
CA ARG A 12 -29.46 -11.04 11.71
C ARG A 12 -28.45 -11.40 10.61
N LEU A 13 -27.15 -11.13 10.82
CA LEU A 13 -26.10 -11.59 9.90
C LEU A 13 -25.94 -13.12 9.96
N SER A 14 -25.87 -13.68 11.18
CA SER A 14 -25.84 -15.14 11.38
C SER A 14 -27.12 -15.83 10.87
N ALA A 15 -28.29 -15.17 10.99
CA ALA A 15 -29.56 -15.67 10.47
C ALA A 15 -29.68 -15.51 8.95
N ALA A 16 -29.05 -14.51 8.35
CA ALA A 16 -29.03 -14.34 6.88
C ALA A 16 -28.11 -15.37 6.20
N LEU A 17 -26.95 -15.67 6.82
CA LEU A 17 -26.07 -16.76 6.36
C LEU A 17 -26.73 -18.14 6.54
N LEU A 18 -27.44 -18.37 7.65
CA LEU A 18 -28.23 -19.60 7.83
C LEU A 18 -29.46 -19.67 6.89
N ALA A 19 -30.08 -18.54 6.56
CA ALA A 19 -31.21 -18.51 5.65
C ALA A 19 -30.83 -18.74 4.18
N ALA A 20 -29.62 -18.34 3.77
CA ALA A 20 -29.06 -18.66 2.45
C ALA A 20 -28.76 -20.18 2.31
N LEU A 21 -28.47 -20.87 3.42
CA LEU A 21 -28.24 -22.32 3.47
C LEU A 21 -29.55 -23.16 3.49
N LEU A 22 -30.74 -22.53 3.57
CA LEU A 22 -32.02 -23.23 3.75
C LEU A 22 -33.03 -23.00 2.60
N LEU A 23 -32.61 -22.46 1.48
CA LEU A 23 -33.46 -22.39 0.29
C LEU A 23 -33.51 -23.77 -0.41
N PRO A 24 -34.65 -24.48 -0.42
CA PRO A 24 -34.73 -25.74 -1.15
C PRO A 24 -34.72 -25.48 -2.66
N ALA A 25 -33.77 -26.07 -3.34
CA ALA A 25 -33.75 -26.15 -4.80
C ALA A 25 -34.92 -27.04 -5.25
N THR A 26 -36.05 -26.47 -5.60
CA THR A 26 -37.09 -27.18 -6.32
C THR A 26 -36.75 -27.15 -7.81
N GLY A 27 -35.90 -28.06 -8.22
CA GLY A 27 -35.66 -28.38 -9.62
C GLY A 27 -36.84 -29.23 -10.14
N VAL A 28 -37.54 -28.73 -11.14
CA VAL A 28 -38.51 -29.52 -11.92
C VAL A 28 -37.74 -30.38 -12.91
N VAL A 29 -37.66 -31.66 -12.63
CA VAL A 29 -37.17 -32.67 -13.58
C VAL A 29 -38.28 -32.98 -14.54
N LEU A 30 -38.12 -32.71 -15.82
CA LEU A 30 -38.88 -33.33 -16.92
C LEU A 30 -37.96 -34.37 -17.57
N ALA A 31 -38.19 -35.60 -17.18
CA ALA A 31 -37.63 -36.75 -17.88
C ALA A 31 -38.38 -36.95 -19.21
N GLN A 32 -37.64 -37.11 -20.26
CA GLN A 32 -38.16 -37.67 -21.52
C GLN A 32 -37.27 -38.79 -21.98
N ASP A 33 -37.84 -39.98 -21.87
CA ASP A 33 -37.31 -41.26 -22.29
C ASP A 33 -37.42 -41.35 -23.85
N THR A 34 -36.33 -41.68 -24.56
CA THR A 34 -36.45 -42.28 -25.89
C THR A 34 -35.25 -43.19 -26.19
N THR A 35 -35.59 -44.36 -26.52
CA THR A 35 -34.94 -45.58 -26.91
C THR A 35 -33.86 -45.47 -28.00
N ASP A 36 -32.88 -46.39 -27.88
CA ASP A 36 -31.86 -46.85 -28.83
C ASP A 36 -32.32 -46.98 -30.29
N GLU A 37 -31.49 -46.50 -31.20
CA GLU A 37 -31.23 -47.21 -32.48
C GLU A 37 -29.81 -46.92 -32.97
N ASP A 38 -29.04 -47.99 -33.20
CA ASP A 38 -27.75 -48.05 -33.86
C ASP A 38 -27.77 -47.53 -35.29
N GLU A 39 -27.01 -46.48 -35.59
CA GLU A 39 -26.53 -46.23 -36.95
C GLU A 39 -25.12 -45.68 -36.93
N THR A 40 -24.21 -46.47 -37.46
CA THR A 40 -22.82 -46.10 -37.82
C THR A 40 -22.87 -45.13 -39.00
N GLU A 41 -22.66 -43.84 -38.74
CA GLU A 41 -22.28 -42.89 -39.78
C GLU A 41 -20.88 -42.34 -39.55
N GLN A 42 -20.16 -42.24 -40.67
CA GLN A 42 -18.81 -41.72 -40.76
C GLN A 42 -18.77 -40.30 -40.24
N ALA A 43 -17.95 -40.03 -39.21
CA ALA A 43 -17.64 -38.70 -38.78
C ALA A 43 -16.94 -37.94 -39.92
N GLU A 44 -17.60 -36.97 -40.51
CA GLU A 44 -16.93 -35.82 -41.11
C GLU A 44 -16.13 -35.16 -40.01
N GLU A 45 -14.83 -34.92 -40.23
CA GLU A 45 -14.00 -34.10 -39.39
C GLU A 45 -14.69 -32.72 -39.29
N ALA A 46 -15.36 -32.47 -38.16
CA ALA A 46 -15.70 -31.13 -37.79
C ALA A 46 -14.36 -30.36 -37.61
N ASP A 47 -14.18 -29.31 -38.39
CA ASP A 47 -13.13 -28.32 -38.17
C ASP A 47 -13.09 -27.98 -36.66
N GLU A 48 -12.06 -28.43 -35.96
CA GLU A 48 -11.78 -27.98 -34.59
C GLU A 48 -11.72 -26.44 -34.61
N PRO A 49 -12.32 -25.74 -33.64
CA PRO A 49 -12.15 -24.30 -33.53
C PRO A 49 -10.67 -24.00 -33.51
N THR A 50 -10.25 -23.08 -34.37
CA THR A 50 -8.84 -22.71 -34.53
C THR A 50 -8.34 -22.22 -33.19
N ASP A 51 -7.71 -23.13 -32.45
CA ASP A 51 -6.95 -22.81 -31.25
C ASP A 51 -5.89 -21.82 -31.69
N LEU A 52 -5.98 -20.58 -31.21
CA LEU A 52 -5.00 -19.52 -31.45
C LEU A 52 -3.72 -19.81 -30.63
N GLY A 53 -3.15 -20.99 -30.73
CA GLY A 53 -2.08 -21.59 -29.94
C GLY A 53 -0.82 -20.76 -29.68
N ARG A 54 -0.95 -19.43 -29.64
CA ARG A 54 0.07 -18.49 -29.21
C ARG A 54 -0.40 -17.75 -27.97
N VAL A 55 0.25 -17.98 -26.86
CA VAL A 55 0.00 -17.25 -25.61
C VAL A 55 0.83 -15.97 -25.60
N VAL A 56 0.19 -14.81 -25.33
CA VAL A 56 0.88 -13.55 -25.04
C VAL A 56 1.19 -13.53 -23.55
N VAL A 57 2.47 -13.53 -23.21
CA VAL A 57 2.95 -13.44 -21.81
C VAL A 57 3.43 -12.01 -21.55
N THR A 58 3.23 -11.50 -20.34
CA THR A 58 3.68 -10.17 -19.93
C THR A 58 5.18 -9.96 -20.23
N GLY A 59 5.52 -8.82 -20.85
CA GLY A 59 6.88 -8.50 -21.32
C GLY A 59 7.07 -8.59 -22.83
N SER A 60 6.04 -9.04 -23.58
CA SER A 60 6.00 -9.00 -25.04
C SER A 60 4.56 -8.87 -25.51
N ARG A 61 4.36 -8.26 -26.67
CA ARG A 61 3.05 -8.25 -27.40
C ARG A 61 3.07 -9.25 -28.57
N ILE A 62 4.16 -10.01 -28.72
CA ILE A 62 4.27 -11.10 -29.69
C ILE A 62 3.86 -12.40 -28.99
N GLY A 63 2.84 -13.08 -29.50
CA GLY A 63 2.45 -14.41 -29.02
C GLY A 63 3.58 -15.43 -29.20
N ARG A 64 3.89 -16.19 -28.14
CA ARG A 64 4.96 -17.18 -28.10
C ARG A 64 4.41 -18.57 -27.81
N ALA A 65 5.09 -19.60 -28.29
CA ALA A 65 4.82 -20.98 -27.90
C ALA A 65 5.45 -21.32 -26.52
N GLU A 66 6.49 -20.59 -26.11
CA GLU A 66 7.20 -20.78 -24.85
C GLU A 66 6.95 -19.57 -23.93
N ILE A 67 6.67 -19.83 -22.65
CA ILE A 67 6.39 -18.81 -21.62
C ILE A 67 7.65 -18.00 -21.30
N GLU A 68 8.83 -18.62 -21.41
CA GLU A 68 10.11 -18.01 -21.09
C GLU A 68 10.58 -17.04 -22.19
N GLY A 69 10.95 -15.83 -21.79
CA GLY A 69 11.44 -14.78 -22.66
C GLY A 69 12.80 -14.22 -22.20
N PRO A 70 13.28 -13.12 -22.86
CA PRO A 70 14.55 -12.49 -22.52
C PRO A 70 14.55 -11.84 -21.13
N ALA A 71 13.38 -11.45 -20.63
CA ALA A 71 13.20 -10.94 -19.25
C ALA A 71 12.52 -12.01 -18.37
N PRO A 72 12.87 -12.07 -17.06
CA PRO A 72 12.27 -13.04 -16.15
C PRO A 72 10.81 -12.69 -15.84
N VAL A 73 9.92 -13.67 -16.00
CA VAL A 73 8.50 -13.56 -15.63
C VAL A 73 8.18 -14.61 -14.56
N THR A 74 7.58 -14.18 -13.46
CA THR A 74 7.03 -15.08 -12.44
C THR A 74 5.53 -15.23 -12.68
N ILE A 75 5.05 -16.46 -12.79
CA ILE A 75 3.61 -16.75 -12.94
C ILE A 75 3.11 -17.40 -11.66
N ILE A 76 1.96 -16.93 -11.18
CA ILE A 76 1.21 -17.46 -10.05
C ILE A 76 -0.17 -17.83 -10.60
N THR A 77 -0.52 -19.09 -10.53
CA THR A 77 -1.81 -19.57 -10.99
C THR A 77 -2.90 -19.39 -9.93
N ALA A 78 -4.17 -19.49 -10.33
CA ALA A 78 -5.29 -19.52 -9.37
C ALA A 78 -5.11 -20.66 -8.36
N GLU A 79 -4.63 -21.82 -8.78
CA GLU A 79 -4.35 -22.97 -7.92
C GLU A 79 -3.26 -22.62 -6.88
N ASP A 80 -2.19 -21.93 -7.26
CA ASP A 80 -1.16 -21.47 -6.33
C ASP A 80 -1.73 -20.53 -5.27
N LEU A 81 -2.66 -19.63 -5.64
CA LEU A 81 -3.33 -18.72 -4.70
C LEU A 81 -4.24 -19.50 -3.73
N GLU A 82 -5.02 -20.44 -4.22
CA GLU A 82 -5.89 -21.29 -3.40
C GLU A 82 -5.08 -22.18 -2.45
N VAL A 83 -4.02 -22.80 -2.93
CA VAL A 83 -3.15 -23.69 -2.13
C VAL A 83 -2.42 -22.91 -1.02
N GLN A 84 -2.12 -21.64 -1.19
CA GLN A 84 -1.45 -20.83 -0.18
C GLN A 84 -2.39 -20.39 0.96
N GLY A 85 -3.71 -20.43 0.76
CA GLY A 85 -4.73 -20.14 1.78
C GLY A 85 -4.81 -18.67 2.19
N PHE A 86 -4.40 -17.74 1.32
CA PHE A 86 -4.53 -16.31 1.57
C PHE A 86 -5.96 -15.83 1.30
N SER A 87 -6.41 -14.87 2.12
CA SER A 87 -7.75 -14.33 1.99
C SER A 87 -7.88 -13.26 0.88
N THR A 88 -6.80 -12.60 0.53
CA THR A 88 -6.76 -11.58 -0.52
C THR A 88 -5.60 -11.79 -1.50
N VAL A 89 -5.73 -11.23 -2.67
CA VAL A 89 -4.65 -11.21 -3.70
C VAL A 89 -3.41 -10.50 -3.19
N TYR A 90 -3.60 -9.41 -2.46
CA TYR A 90 -2.50 -8.65 -1.88
C TYR A 90 -1.68 -9.50 -0.91
N ASP A 91 -2.32 -10.25 -0.01
CA ASP A 91 -1.63 -11.08 0.97
C ASP A 91 -0.72 -12.10 0.27
N ALA A 92 -1.22 -12.74 -0.79
CA ALA A 92 -0.43 -13.68 -1.58
C ALA A 92 0.76 -13.00 -2.27
N LEU A 93 0.55 -11.90 -2.97
CA LEU A 93 1.60 -11.18 -3.68
C LEU A 93 2.65 -10.60 -2.74
N ASN A 94 2.24 -10.09 -1.58
CA ASN A 94 3.16 -9.53 -0.59
C ASN A 94 4.09 -10.58 0.03
N THR A 95 3.82 -11.88 -0.08
CA THR A 95 4.75 -12.93 0.36
C THR A 95 5.84 -13.24 -0.65
N LEU A 96 5.68 -12.87 -1.91
CA LEU A 96 6.65 -13.15 -2.97
C LEU A 96 7.99 -12.48 -2.71
N THR A 97 9.04 -13.14 -3.15
CA THR A 97 10.41 -12.74 -2.82
C THR A 97 10.84 -11.42 -3.45
N GLN A 98 10.26 -11.03 -4.60
CA GLN A 98 10.58 -9.81 -5.33
C GLN A 98 10.06 -8.52 -4.66
N PHE A 99 9.04 -8.62 -3.79
CA PHE A 99 8.51 -7.47 -3.06
C PHE A 99 9.33 -7.22 -1.78
N THR A 100 10.51 -6.68 -1.92
CA THR A 100 11.51 -6.52 -0.85
C THR A 100 11.33 -5.27 -0.01
N GLY A 101 10.60 -4.26 -0.50
CA GLY A 101 10.29 -3.05 0.24
C GLY A 101 9.02 -3.16 1.06
N SER A 102 8.95 -2.44 2.18
CA SER A 102 7.71 -2.27 2.93
C SER A 102 6.82 -1.20 2.30
N VAL A 103 5.55 -1.25 2.61
CA VAL A 103 4.55 -0.23 2.25
C VAL A 103 3.62 0.00 3.43
N GLN A 104 3.05 1.19 3.49
CA GLN A 104 1.94 1.46 4.41
C GLN A 104 0.68 0.75 3.89
N ASN A 105 -0.02 0.08 4.76
CA ASN A 105 -1.25 -0.66 4.47
C ASN A 105 -2.18 -0.62 5.70
N GLU A 106 -3.19 -1.49 5.76
CA GLU A 106 -4.13 -1.55 6.88
C GLU A 106 -3.46 -1.81 8.25
N LEU A 107 -2.25 -2.38 8.30
CA LEU A 107 -1.48 -2.55 9.53
C LEU A 107 -0.77 -1.25 9.96
N THR A 108 -0.73 -0.23 9.12
CA THR A 108 -0.06 1.05 9.37
C THR A 108 -1.09 2.13 9.76
N GLN A 109 -1.48 2.14 11.02
CA GLN A 109 -2.58 2.96 11.54
C GLN A 109 -2.40 4.47 11.35
N SER A 110 -1.16 4.95 11.37
CA SER A 110 -0.82 6.36 11.16
C SER A 110 -0.59 6.73 9.69
N GLY A 111 -0.80 5.78 8.76
CA GLY A 111 -0.63 6.03 7.33
C GLY A 111 -1.71 6.93 6.75
N PHE A 112 -1.40 7.59 5.64
CA PHE A 112 -2.36 8.45 4.93
C PHE A 112 -3.38 7.65 4.12
N THR A 113 -3.06 6.40 3.76
CA THR A 113 -3.92 5.48 2.99
C THR A 113 -4.11 4.14 3.73
N PRO A 114 -4.65 4.14 4.96
CA PRO A 114 -4.65 2.96 5.82
C PRO A 114 -5.61 1.84 5.37
N ASN A 115 -6.42 2.07 4.34
CA ASN A 115 -7.32 1.07 3.76
C ASN A 115 -6.89 0.61 2.36
N ALA A 116 -5.74 1.04 1.85
CA ALA A 116 -5.23 0.62 0.56
C ALA A 116 -4.15 -0.45 0.70
N SER A 117 -4.05 -1.31 -0.30
CA SER A 117 -3.06 -2.39 -0.40
C SER A 117 -2.21 -2.19 -1.65
N PHE A 118 -1.02 -1.63 -1.45
CA PHE A 118 -0.05 -1.38 -2.52
C PHE A 118 1.09 -2.38 -2.48
N LEU A 119 1.78 -2.55 -3.60
CA LEU A 119 3.01 -3.34 -3.71
C LEU A 119 4.23 -2.44 -3.75
N ASN A 120 5.39 -3.01 -3.37
CA ASN A 120 6.69 -2.34 -3.47
C ASN A 120 7.72 -3.32 -4.06
N LEU A 121 7.73 -3.37 -5.38
CA LEU A 121 8.63 -4.23 -6.14
C LEU A 121 10.05 -3.67 -6.07
N ARG A 122 11.01 -4.48 -5.65
CA ARG A 122 12.44 -4.13 -5.54
C ARG A 122 12.78 -3.02 -4.54
N GLY A 123 11.84 -2.59 -3.71
CA GLY A 123 12.07 -1.52 -2.74
C GLY A 123 12.12 -0.11 -3.33
N LEU A 124 11.68 0.08 -4.58
CA LEU A 124 11.67 1.39 -5.24
C LEU A 124 10.49 2.27 -4.83
N GLY A 125 9.47 1.69 -4.22
CA GLY A 125 8.25 2.38 -3.77
C GLY A 125 7.00 2.04 -4.58
N PRO A 126 5.80 2.32 -4.04
CA PRO A 126 4.56 2.26 -4.81
C PRO A 126 4.58 3.24 -6.00
N GLY A 127 3.95 2.85 -7.12
CA GLY A 127 3.93 3.67 -8.34
C GLY A 127 5.08 3.41 -9.30
N TYR A 128 6.14 2.68 -8.91
CA TYR A 128 7.22 2.27 -9.81
C TYR A 128 7.02 0.89 -10.44
N GLN A 129 5.95 0.19 -10.10
CA GLN A 129 5.47 -0.99 -10.82
C GLN A 129 4.12 -0.71 -11.45
N LEU A 130 3.98 -1.06 -12.71
CA LEU A 130 2.73 -0.93 -13.44
C LEU A 130 1.81 -2.11 -13.11
N VAL A 131 0.59 -1.83 -12.66
CA VAL A 131 -0.44 -2.85 -12.45
C VAL A 131 -1.42 -2.83 -13.63
N LEU A 132 -1.69 -4.01 -14.20
CA LEU A 132 -2.58 -4.21 -15.33
C LEU A 132 -3.65 -5.27 -15.01
N ILE A 133 -4.82 -5.12 -15.62
CA ILE A 133 -5.88 -6.16 -15.67
C ILE A 133 -6.07 -6.56 -17.12
N ASN A 134 -5.78 -7.82 -17.44
CA ASN A 134 -5.79 -8.33 -18.84
C ASN A 134 -5.01 -7.41 -19.80
N GLY A 135 -3.81 -6.95 -19.39
CA GLY A 135 -2.92 -6.09 -20.17
C GLY A 135 -3.37 -4.64 -20.34
N ARG A 136 -4.39 -4.18 -19.61
CA ARG A 136 -4.93 -2.80 -19.64
C ARG A 136 -4.74 -2.10 -18.29
N ARG A 137 -4.46 -0.80 -18.32
CA ARG A 137 -4.41 0.03 -17.12
C ARG A 137 -5.80 0.15 -16.50
N THR A 138 -5.87 0.15 -15.18
CA THR A 138 -7.03 0.48 -14.37
C THR A 138 -6.85 1.82 -13.66
N ALA A 139 -7.89 2.35 -13.03
CA ALA A 139 -7.81 3.60 -12.28
C ALA A 139 -6.96 3.43 -11.01
N ASP A 140 -6.16 4.45 -10.69
CA ASP A 140 -5.41 4.53 -9.45
C ASP A 140 -6.35 4.71 -8.24
N TYR A 141 -5.87 4.36 -7.07
CA TYR A 141 -6.52 4.72 -5.80
C TYR A 141 -6.53 6.24 -5.65
N PRO A 142 -7.68 6.88 -5.42
CA PRO A 142 -7.79 8.35 -5.49
C PRO A 142 -7.03 9.07 -4.38
N LEU A 143 -6.87 8.45 -3.19
CA LEU A 143 -6.06 9.03 -2.14
C LEU A 143 -4.58 8.71 -2.41
N PRO A 144 -3.70 9.71 -2.44
CA PRO A 144 -2.29 9.48 -2.75
C PRO A 144 -1.59 8.76 -1.59
N TYR A 145 -0.75 7.78 -1.94
CA TYR A 145 0.13 7.10 -1.00
C TYR A 145 1.05 8.12 -0.32
N ASN A 146 1.05 8.12 1.01
CA ASN A 146 1.84 9.04 1.84
C ASN A 146 1.63 10.53 1.48
N SER A 147 0.44 10.91 1.01
CA SER A 147 0.11 12.24 0.48
C SER A 147 1.00 12.69 -0.68
N GLN A 148 1.56 11.79 -1.43
CA GLN A 148 2.53 12.05 -2.49
C GLN A 148 2.16 11.38 -3.81
N SER A 149 2.31 10.06 -3.93
CA SER A 149 2.20 9.33 -5.19
C SER A 149 0.86 8.59 -5.34
N ASN A 150 0.40 8.45 -6.58
CA ASN A 150 -0.75 7.63 -6.92
C ASN A 150 -0.30 6.19 -7.23
N ALA A 151 -1.11 5.21 -6.86
CA ALA A 151 -0.87 3.80 -7.14
C ALA A 151 -2.18 3.00 -7.18
N VAL A 152 -2.16 1.84 -7.82
CA VAL A 152 -3.33 0.95 -7.91
C VAL A 152 -3.52 0.18 -6.61
N ASN A 153 -4.75 0.19 -6.07
CA ASN A 153 -5.13 -0.61 -4.92
C ASN A 153 -5.50 -2.05 -5.35
N LEU A 154 -4.79 -3.04 -4.83
CA LEU A 154 -5.02 -4.46 -5.16
C LEU A 154 -6.13 -5.13 -4.33
N ALA A 155 -6.60 -4.50 -3.26
CA ALA A 155 -7.62 -5.06 -2.39
C ALA A 155 -8.96 -5.30 -3.12
N ASN A 156 -9.22 -4.54 -4.18
CA ASN A 156 -10.50 -4.55 -4.90
C ASN A 156 -10.51 -5.39 -6.18
N ILE A 157 -9.48 -6.19 -6.43
CA ILE A 157 -9.45 -7.14 -7.54
C ILE A 157 -10.16 -8.43 -7.09
N PRO A 158 -11.25 -8.87 -7.76
CA PRO A 158 -12.00 -10.06 -7.35
C PRO A 158 -11.17 -11.33 -7.52
N ALA A 159 -10.74 -11.92 -6.38
CA ALA A 159 -9.86 -13.09 -6.35
C ALA A 159 -10.48 -14.30 -7.08
N ALA A 160 -11.80 -14.49 -6.97
CA ALA A 160 -12.53 -15.57 -7.64
C ALA A 160 -12.41 -15.54 -9.17
N ALA A 161 -12.21 -14.36 -9.75
CA ALA A 161 -12.14 -14.17 -11.20
C ALA A 161 -10.73 -14.30 -11.78
N ILE A 162 -9.71 -14.47 -10.95
CA ILE A 162 -8.31 -14.54 -11.40
C ILE A 162 -8.03 -15.93 -12.00
N GLU A 163 -7.39 -15.95 -13.16
CA GLU A 163 -6.82 -17.14 -13.78
C GLU A 163 -5.35 -17.31 -13.37
N ARG A 164 -4.57 -16.22 -13.46
CA ARG A 164 -3.17 -16.18 -13.05
C ARG A 164 -2.70 -14.73 -12.88
N ILE A 165 -1.59 -14.54 -12.21
CA ILE A 165 -0.89 -13.26 -12.11
C ILE A 165 0.49 -13.43 -12.71
N GLU A 166 0.86 -12.54 -13.61
CA GLU A 166 2.16 -12.50 -14.27
C GLU A 166 2.96 -11.30 -13.74
N ILE A 167 4.15 -11.55 -13.21
CA ILE A 167 5.03 -10.52 -12.68
C ILE A 167 6.30 -10.49 -13.53
N LEU A 168 6.42 -9.46 -14.34
CA LEU A 168 7.63 -9.16 -15.10
C LEU A 168 8.57 -8.34 -14.22
N SER A 169 9.75 -8.85 -13.95
CA SER A 169 10.77 -8.19 -13.15
C SER A 169 11.77 -7.45 -14.03
N GLY A 170 11.92 -6.15 -13.81
CA GLY A 170 12.77 -5.26 -14.58
C GLY A 170 11.98 -4.28 -15.46
N SER A 171 12.66 -3.27 -16.00
CA SER A 171 12.01 -2.23 -16.78
C SER A 171 11.33 -2.77 -18.04
N ALA A 172 10.11 -2.31 -18.27
CA ALA A 172 9.28 -2.69 -19.41
C ALA A 172 8.58 -1.47 -20.07
N SER A 173 9.09 -0.26 -19.86
CA SER A 173 8.50 0.95 -20.45
C SER A 173 8.50 0.94 -21.98
N ALA A 174 9.43 0.26 -22.61
CA ALA A 174 9.45 0.08 -24.08
C ALA A 174 8.23 -0.71 -24.62
N ILE A 175 7.52 -1.46 -23.76
CA ILE A 175 6.33 -2.26 -24.13
C ILE A 175 5.06 -1.59 -23.60
N TYR A 176 5.07 -1.10 -22.34
CA TYR A 176 3.87 -0.67 -21.60
C TYR A 176 3.84 0.83 -21.28
N GLY A 177 4.92 1.59 -21.54
CA GLY A 177 5.04 3.03 -21.26
C GLY A 177 5.38 3.34 -19.81
N SER A 178 4.93 4.50 -19.30
CA SER A 178 5.20 5.02 -17.97
C SER A 178 4.90 4.00 -16.85
N ASP A 179 5.54 4.15 -15.70
CA ASP A 179 5.36 3.40 -14.45
C ASP A 179 5.94 1.97 -14.46
N ALA A 180 6.25 1.39 -15.63
CA ALA A 180 6.88 0.07 -15.75
C ALA A 180 8.41 0.14 -15.49
N VAL A 181 8.84 0.76 -14.40
CA VAL A 181 10.25 0.99 -14.03
C VAL A 181 10.83 -0.23 -13.31
N ALA A 182 10.23 -0.62 -12.19
CA ALA A 182 10.61 -1.81 -11.42
C ALA A 182 10.12 -3.11 -12.06
N GLY A 183 9.02 -3.03 -12.79
CA GLY A 183 8.36 -4.15 -13.45
C GLY A 183 6.88 -3.93 -13.73
N VAL A 184 6.22 -5.03 -14.10
CA VAL A 184 4.77 -5.06 -14.40
C VAL A 184 4.13 -6.20 -13.61
N VAL A 185 2.99 -5.92 -12.98
CA VAL A 185 2.10 -6.92 -12.39
C VAL A 185 0.83 -6.97 -13.23
N ASN A 186 0.64 -8.04 -13.99
CA ASN A 186 -0.51 -8.19 -14.87
C ASN A 186 -1.44 -9.29 -14.33
N VAL A 187 -2.62 -8.89 -13.89
CA VAL A 187 -3.65 -9.79 -13.39
C VAL A 187 -4.47 -10.27 -14.58
N ILE A 188 -4.32 -11.55 -14.91
CA ILE A 188 -5.08 -12.20 -15.98
C ILE A 188 -6.35 -12.79 -15.38
N MET A 189 -7.49 -12.34 -15.86
CA MET A 189 -8.79 -12.78 -15.40
C MET A 189 -9.30 -13.95 -16.25
N LYS A 190 -10.12 -14.82 -15.67
CA LYS A 190 -10.76 -15.95 -16.35
C LYS A 190 -11.59 -15.47 -17.55
N THR A 191 -11.36 -16.01 -18.72
CA THR A 191 -12.07 -15.68 -19.95
C THR A 191 -12.87 -16.86 -20.51
N ASP A 192 -12.42 -18.08 -20.23
CA ASP A 192 -13.02 -19.33 -20.72
C ASP A 192 -13.18 -20.28 -19.53
N TYR A 193 -14.33 -20.25 -18.90
CA TYR A 193 -14.66 -21.12 -17.79
C TYR A 193 -15.93 -21.93 -18.14
N GLU A 194 -15.92 -23.21 -17.89
CA GLU A 194 -17.05 -24.09 -18.12
C GLU A 194 -17.53 -24.72 -16.82
N GLY A 195 -18.83 -24.74 -16.60
CA GLY A 195 -19.44 -25.23 -15.36
C GLY A 195 -19.70 -24.10 -14.35
N ASP A 196 -20.10 -24.50 -13.16
CA ASP A 196 -20.39 -23.61 -12.04
C ASP A 196 -19.74 -24.14 -10.76
N MET A 197 -19.04 -23.32 -9.99
CA MET A 197 -18.41 -23.65 -8.72
C MET A 197 -18.84 -22.66 -7.64
N LEU A 198 -19.18 -23.17 -6.46
CA LEU A 198 -19.52 -22.38 -5.29
C LEU A 198 -18.51 -22.69 -4.16
N ASN A 199 -17.81 -21.68 -3.67
CA ASN A 199 -16.95 -21.78 -2.50
C ASN A 199 -17.55 -21.00 -1.33
N ILE A 200 -17.56 -21.60 -0.14
CA ILE A 200 -18.01 -20.98 1.10
C ILE A 200 -16.92 -21.17 2.15
N MET A 201 -16.32 -20.10 2.61
CA MET A 201 -15.25 -20.10 3.60
C MET A 201 -15.69 -19.38 4.88
N GLY A 202 -15.27 -19.89 6.03
CA GLY A 202 -15.40 -19.21 7.30
C GLY A 202 -14.22 -19.50 8.20
N GLY A 203 -13.81 -18.52 8.99
CA GLY A 203 -12.67 -18.67 9.89
C GLY A 203 -12.49 -17.54 10.87
N THR A 204 -11.46 -17.67 11.71
CA THR A 204 -11.18 -16.76 12.82
C THR A 204 -9.70 -16.79 13.18
N THR A 205 -9.24 -15.85 14.01
CA THR A 205 -7.92 -15.92 14.63
C THR A 205 -7.97 -16.66 15.97
N THR A 206 -6.92 -17.40 16.31
CA THR A 206 -6.88 -18.14 17.60
C THR A 206 -6.72 -17.22 18.82
N ARG A 207 -6.33 -15.96 18.61
CA ARG A 207 -6.16 -14.92 19.63
C ARG A 207 -7.37 -14.00 19.78
N GLY A 208 -8.41 -14.21 18.94
CA GLY A 208 -9.65 -13.42 18.93
C GLY A 208 -9.62 -12.25 17.94
N GLY A 209 -10.80 -11.83 17.53
CA GLY A 209 -11.04 -10.85 16.48
C GLY A 209 -10.79 -11.41 15.08
N GLY A 210 -11.15 -10.63 14.06
CA GLY A 210 -10.91 -10.99 12.67
C GLY A 210 -11.76 -12.13 12.13
N ASP A 211 -12.94 -12.39 12.71
CA ASP A 211 -13.86 -13.36 12.15
C ASP A 211 -14.16 -13.05 10.70
N THR A 212 -13.94 -14.02 9.81
CA THR A 212 -14.05 -13.84 8.36
C THR A 212 -15.01 -14.83 7.76
N GLY A 213 -15.85 -14.37 6.84
CA GLY A 213 -16.69 -15.21 6.00
C GLY A 213 -16.59 -14.76 4.55
N ARG A 214 -16.50 -15.72 3.61
CA ARG A 214 -16.43 -15.47 2.17
C ARG A 214 -17.32 -16.45 1.41
N VAL A 215 -18.01 -15.95 0.41
CA VAL A 215 -18.78 -16.75 -0.55
C VAL A 215 -18.31 -16.34 -1.94
N GLN A 216 -17.95 -17.30 -2.75
CA GLN A 216 -17.56 -17.11 -4.14
C GLN A 216 -18.39 -18.01 -5.04
N TRP A 217 -18.85 -17.46 -6.16
CA TRP A 217 -19.50 -18.22 -7.21
C TRP A 217 -18.83 -17.90 -8.53
N VAL A 218 -18.22 -18.88 -9.14
CA VAL A 218 -17.56 -18.80 -10.45
C VAL A 218 -18.29 -19.71 -11.40
N GLY A 219 -18.60 -19.22 -12.59
CA GLY A 219 -19.26 -20.06 -13.59
C GLY A 219 -19.03 -19.58 -15.00
N GLY A 220 -19.38 -20.45 -15.95
CA GLY A 220 -19.27 -20.14 -17.35
C GLY A 220 -20.10 -21.07 -18.21
N LYS A 221 -20.47 -20.53 -19.35
CA LYS A 221 -21.28 -21.25 -20.36
C LYS A 221 -20.76 -20.93 -21.74
N MET A 222 -20.69 -21.97 -22.57
CA MET A 222 -20.31 -21.87 -23.97
C MET A 222 -21.44 -22.28 -24.88
N GLY A 223 -21.58 -21.61 -26.02
CA GLY A 223 -22.46 -21.96 -27.10
C GLY A 223 -21.68 -21.93 -28.42
N ASP A 224 -22.31 -22.27 -29.55
CA ASP A 224 -21.66 -22.41 -30.86
C ASP A 224 -20.83 -21.20 -31.29
N LYS A 225 -21.20 -20.00 -30.83
CA LYS A 225 -20.59 -18.72 -31.26
C LYS A 225 -20.37 -17.73 -30.12
N TRP A 226 -20.58 -18.13 -28.89
CA TRP A 226 -20.45 -17.22 -27.76
C TRP A 226 -19.96 -17.98 -26.53
N SER A 227 -19.23 -17.28 -25.67
CA SER A 227 -18.91 -17.71 -24.32
C SER A 227 -19.29 -16.62 -23.33
N LEU A 228 -19.55 -17.03 -22.08
CA LEU A 228 -19.79 -16.14 -20.95
C LEU A 228 -19.14 -16.76 -19.73
N THR A 229 -18.19 -16.06 -19.14
CA THR A 229 -17.60 -16.34 -17.84
C THR A 229 -18.06 -15.30 -16.84
N TYR A 230 -18.36 -15.71 -15.62
CA TYR A 230 -18.75 -14.81 -14.53
C TYR A 230 -18.19 -15.27 -13.20
N ALA A 231 -17.94 -14.29 -12.32
CA ALA A 231 -17.55 -14.54 -10.93
C ALA A 231 -18.22 -13.50 -10.03
N PHE A 232 -18.69 -13.97 -8.88
CA PHE A 232 -19.23 -13.12 -7.81
C PHE A 232 -18.56 -13.50 -6.50
N GLU A 233 -18.19 -12.49 -5.73
CA GLU A 233 -17.60 -12.69 -4.42
C GLU A 233 -18.26 -11.76 -3.41
N ALA A 234 -18.53 -12.28 -2.21
CA ALA A 234 -18.94 -11.50 -1.07
C ALA A 234 -18.09 -11.92 0.13
N MET A 235 -17.41 -10.95 0.74
CA MET A 235 -16.57 -11.16 1.91
C MET A 235 -16.98 -10.22 3.04
N ALA A 236 -16.89 -10.70 4.27
CA ALA A 236 -17.00 -9.88 5.47
C ALA A 236 -15.95 -10.32 6.47
N ARG A 237 -15.20 -9.36 7.00
CA ARG A 237 -14.16 -9.56 8.01
C ARG A 237 -14.36 -8.55 9.15
N GLU A 238 -14.23 -9.01 10.38
CA GLU A 238 -14.26 -8.14 11.55
C GLU A 238 -12.86 -7.55 11.82
N GLU A 239 -12.84 -6.37 12.46
CA GLU A 239 -11.62 -5.70 12.90
C GLU A 239 -10.87 -6.50 13.97
N ILE A 240 -9.55 -6.32 14.03
CA ILE A 240 -8.71 -6.77 15.14
C ILE A 240 -8.15 -5.55 15.84
N TYR A 241 -8.38 -5.43 17.15
CA TYR A 241 -7.81 -4.37 17.98
C TYR A 241 -6.52 -4.84 18.67
N ALA A 242 -5.62 -3.90 18.95
CA ALA A 242 -4.41 -4.19 19.74
C ALA A 242 -4.74 -4.75 21.11
N SER A 243 -5.87 -4.35 21.73
CA SER A 243 -6.39 -4.92 22.96
C SER A 243 -6.68 -6.43 22.93
N GLN A 244 -6.65 -7.07 21.77
CA GLN A 244 -6.80 -8.51 21.58
C GLN A 244 -5.45 -9.24 21.41
N ARG A 245 -4.35 -8.53 21.59
CA ARG A 245 -2.97 -9.02 21.46
C ARG A 245 -2.20 -8.64 22.72
N ASP A 246 -1.98 -9.63 23.58
CA ASP A 246 -1.33 -9.52 24.88
C ASP A 246 0.14 -9.06 24.83
N PHE A 247 0.70 -8.95 23.65
CA PHE A 247 2.07 -8.46 23.40
C PHE A 247 2.10 -7.04 22.79
N MET A 248 0.95 -6.33 22.72
CA MET A 248 0.87 -4.99 22.16
C MET A 248 -0.35 -4.19 22.67
N ASP A 249 -0.93 -4.55 23.81
CA ASP A 249 -2.07 -3.86 24.37
C ASP A 249 -1.69 -2.77 25.39
N SER A 250 -0.39 -2.66 25.72
CA SER A 250 0.12 -1.74 26.73
C SER A 250 1.55 -1.28 26.40
N TYR A 251 1.94 -0.10 26.86
CA TYR A 251 3.34 0.30 26.85
C TYR A 251 4.25 -0.56 27.74
N TYR A 252 3.71 -1.36 28.64
CA TYR A 252 4.48 -2.36 29.40
C TYR A 252 4.95 -3.54 28.55
N ASP A 253 4.41 -3.71 27.36
CA ASP A 253 4.84 -4.74 26.41
C ASP A 253 6.04 -4.29 25.55
N ASP A 254 6.51 -3.05 25.74
CA ASP A 254 7.67 -2.51 25.02
C ASP A 254 8.95 -3.24 25.43
N PRO A 255 9.62 -3.99 24.53
CA PRO A 255 10.82 -4.74 24.85
C PRO A 255 12.06 -3.88 25.05
N SER A 256 12.02 -2.58 24.70
CA SER A 256 13.15 -1.66 24.79
C SER A 256 13.37 -1.10 26.19
N VAL A 257 12.38 -1.21 27.07
CA VAL A 257 12.42 -0.61 28.41
C VAL A 257 12.09 -1.63 29.50
N SER A 258 12.55 -1.39 30.72
CA SER A 258 12.09 -2.12 31.88
C SER A 258 10.75 -1.56 32.39
N ASP A 259 10.00 -2.36 33.13
CA ASP A 259 8.71 -1.92 33.72
C ASP A 259 8.84 -0.63 34.56
N ASP A 260 10.01 -0.37 35.11
CA ASP A 260 10.30 0.85 35.91
C ASP A 260 10.57 2.08 35.04
N ASP A 261 10.93 1.88 33.76
CA ASP A 261 11.33 2.93 32.81
C ASP A 261 10.30 3.16 31.69
N VAL A 262 9.14 2.50 31.75
CA VAL A 262 8.07 2.66 30.77
C VAL A 262 7.66 4.12 30.63
N ASN A 263 7.62 4.61 29.38
CA ASN A 263 7.27 5.99 29.04
C ASN A 263 5.96 6.06 28.23
N PRO A 264 4.81 5.92 28.86
CA PRO A 264 3.52 5.99 28.17
C PRO A 264 3.24 7.41 27.67
N VAL A 265 2.34 7.50 26.71
CA VAL A 265 1.87 8.79 26.24
C VAL A 265 1.31 9.61 27.40
N GLU A 266 1.73 10.88 27.49
CA GLU A 266 1.25 11.78 28.53
C GLU A 266 -0.21 12.15 28.27
N GLY A 267 -1.11 11.60 29.08
CA GLY A 267 -2.56 11.75 28.93
C GLY A 267 -3.08 13.13 29.34
N PHE A 268 -2.31 13.79 30.21
CA PHE A 268 -2.64 15.10 30.75
C PHE A 268 -1.37 15.92 30.93
N LEU A 269 -1.36 17.16 30.41
CA LEU A 269 -0.19 18.04 30.49
C LEU A 269 -0.63 19.49 30.69
N ILE A 270 -0.06 20.16 31.71
CA ILE A 270 0.08 21.61 31.77
C ILE A 270 1.58 21.90 31.88
N PHE A 271 2.17 22.29 30.76
CA PHE A 271 3.60 22.57 30.67
C PHE A 271 3.87 24.06 30.88
N ASP A 272 4.68 24.41 31.89
CA ASP A 272 5.01 25.79 32.26
C ASP A 272 6.16 26.32 31.41
N GLY A 273 5.92 27.29 30.56
CA GLY A 273 6.92 27.91 29.69
C GLY A 273 8.02 28.68 30.41
N PHE A 274 7.83 29.04 31.69
CA PHE A 274 8.84 29.76 32.47
C PHE A 274 9.84 28.81 33.15
N THR A 275 9.42 27.60 33.55
CA THR A 275 10.25 26.66 34.30
C THR A 275 10.54 25.39 33.57
N SER A 276 9.92 25.18 32.39
CA SER A 276 9.91 23.91 31.64
C SER A 276 9.42 22.72 32.47
N GLY A 277 8.60 22.99 33.49
CA GLY A 277 8.05 22.02 34.42
C GLY A 277 6.57 21.72 34.17
N ARG A 278 6.06 20.70 34.87
CA ARG A 278 4.64 20.35 34.84
C ARG A 278 3.91 20.92 36.01
N LEU A 279 2.70 21.44 35.77
CA LEU A 279 1.84 22.03 36.77
C LEU A 279 0.63 21.11 37.05
N PHE A 280 0.28 20.97 38.33
CA PHE A 280 -0.89 20.23 38.79
C PHE A 280 -1.77 21.14 39.65
N PRO A 281 -2.53 22.09 39.06
CA PRO A 281 -3.35 22.99 39.79
C PRO A 281 -4.45 22.25 40.56
N GLY A 282 -4.66 22.65 41.81
CA GLY A 282 -5.72 22.05 42.65
C GLY A 282 -5.37 20.77 43.38
N GLY A 283 -4.14 20.22 43.22
CA GLY A 283 -3.73 19.01 43.93
C GLY A 283 -2.31 18.58 43.66
N THR A 284 -1.95 17.40 44.11
CA THR A 284 -0.72 16.70 43.77
C THR A 284 -0.89 15.98 42.41
N ALA A 285 0.21 15.56 41.79
CA ALA A 285 0.17 14.76 40.59
C ALA A 285 -0.66 13.48 40.79
N ASP A 286 -0.49 12.80 41.95
CA ASP A 286 -1.25 11.59 42.31
C ASP A 286 -2.76 11.85 42.37
N GLU A 287 -3.17 12.96 42.95
CA GLU A 287 -4.59 13.32 43.09
C GLU A 287 -5.22 13.62 41.73
N VAL A 288 -4.53 14.35 40.89
CA VAL A 288 -5.01 14.69 39.54
C VAL A 288 -5.06 13.48 38.61
N CYS A 289 -3.97 12.69 38.55
CA CYS A 289 -3.94 11.47 37.76
C CYS A 289 -4.99 10.44 38.21
N GLY A 290 -5.18 10.30 39.51
CA GLY A 290 -6.16 9.38 40.08
C GLY A 290 -7.63 9.68 39.73
N ASN A 291 -7.91 10.85 39.14
CA ASN A 291 -9.24 11.15 38.61
C ASN A 291 -9.56 10.41 37.33
N PHE A 292 -8.54 9.97 36.56
CA PHE A 292 -8.71 9.38 35.23
C PHE A 292 -8.52 7.86 35.27
N PRO A 293 -9.51 7.07 34.83
CA PRO A 293 -9.38 5.61 34.76
C PRO A 293 -8.19 5.19 33.87
N GLY A 294 -7.32 4.33 34.38
CA GLY A 294 -6.17 3.81 33.68
C GLY A 294 -4.98 4.74 33.52
N PHE A 295 -5.06 5.97 34.09
CA PHE A 295 -3.90 6.85 34.15
C PHE A 295 -3.08 6.54 35.40
N GLU A 296 -1.75 6.60 35.25
CA GLU A 296 -0.78 6.34 36.33
C GLU A 296 0.30 7.40 36.34
N ILE A 297 0.98 7.54 37.48
CA ILE A 297 2.11 8.45 37.62
C ILE A 297 3.40 7.74 37.24
N TYR A 298 4.14 8.36 36.36
CA TYR A 298 5.45 7.96 35.90
C TYR A 298 6.51 8.97 36.32
N HIS A 299 7.66 8.51 36.72
CA HIS A 299 8.81 9.34 37.11
C HIS A 299 9.99 9.13 36.17
N PHE A 300 10.42 10.18 35.52
CA PHE A 300 11.60 10.15 34.66
C PHE A 300 12.79 10.76 35.34
N GLU A 301 13.89 9.99 35.45
CA GLU A 301 15.15 10.49 36.02
C GLU A 301 16.12 11.05 34.97
N THR A 302 15.93 10.80 33.67
CA THR A 302 16.97 10.92 32.65
C THR A 302 16.85 12.07 31.65
N SER A 303 15.78 12.83 31.63
CA SER A 303 15.68 14.00 30.74
C SER A 303 16.08 15.29 31.43
N ALA A 304 17.13 15.92 30.95
CA ALA A 304 17.60 17.23 31.49
C ALA A 304 16.56 18.36 31.37
N VAL A 305 15.58 18.20 30.51
CA VAL A 305 14.53 19.20 30.19
C VAL A 305 13.24 18.91 30.91
N TYR A 306 12.90 17.66 31.23
CA TYR A 306 11.61 17.25 31.79
C TYR A 306 11.77 16.38 33.03
N THR A 307 12.04 17.00 34.16
CA THR A 307 12.08 16.32 35.46
C THR A 307 10.72 16.41 36.15
N GLY A 308 10.31 15.34 36.82
CA GLY A 308 9.11 15.31 37.68
C GLY A 308 8.06 14.27 37.27
N PRO A 309 6.95 14.22 38.02
CA PRO A 309 5.90 13.26 37.79
C PRO A 309 5.15 13.56 36.48
N ARG A 310 4.78 12.49 35.74
CA ARG A 310 3.92 12.52 34.57
C ARG A 310 2.66 11.75 34.81
N CYS A 311 1.55 12.21 34.24
CA CYS A 311 0.29 11.51 34.20
C CYS A 311 0.15 10.81 32.86
N GLY A 312 0.47 9.52 32.78
CA GLY A 312 0.49 8.74 31.56
C GLY A 312 -0.64 7.72 31.46
N TYR A 313 -0.93 7.28 30.22
CA TYR A 313 -1.91 6.27 29.92
C TYR A 313 -1.24 5.08 29.23
N ALA A 314 -0.89 4.04 29.98
CA ALA A 314 -0.18 2.88 29.46
C ALA A 314 -1.02 2.06 28.46
N GLY A 315 -2.35 2.02 28.63
CA GLY A 315 -3.26 1.30 27.74
C GLY A 315 -3.60 2.03 26.42
N TYR A 316 -2.91 3.11 26.05
CA TYR A 316 -3.19 3.84 24.84
C TYR A 316 -3.03 3.00 23.55
N PRO A 317 -2.02 2.11 23.41
CA PRO A 317 -1.88 1.24 22.25
C PRO A 317 -3.08 0.32 22.03
N ALA A 318 -3.74 -0.14 23.09
CA ALA A 318 -4.91 -1.03 23.02
C ALA A 318 -6.07 -0.47 22.20
N THR A 319 -6.14 0.85 22.02
CA THR A 319 -7.28 1.54 21.42
C THR A 319 -7.29 1.49 19.88
N GLN A 320 -6.16 1.16 19.24
CA GLN A 320 -6.02 1.12 17.79
C GLN A 320 -6.40 -0.25 17.20
N ALA A 321 -6.93 -0.23 15.97
CA ALA A 321 -7.09 -1.44 15.20
C ALA A 321 -5.75 -1.83 14.55
N ILE A 322 -5.41 -3.11 14.59
CA ILE A 322 -4.24 -3.67 13.89
C ILE A 322 -4.62 -4.32 12.55
N ARG A 323 -5.89 -4.54 12.32
CA ARG A 323 -6.48 -4.93 11.03
C ARG A 323 -7.88 -4.35 10.91
N ASN A 324 -8.20 -3.76 9.77
CA ASN A 324 -9.49 -3.13 9.51
C ASN A 324 -10.61 -4.18 9.42
N SER A 325 -11.84 -3.79 9.77
CA SER A 325 -12.99 -4.54 9.25
C SER A 325 -13.16 -4.23 7.77
N ASP A 326 -13.60 -5.21 7.01
CA ASP A 326 -13.93 -5.04 5.60
C ASP A 326 -15.21 -5.80 5.24
N ARG A 327 -16.02 -5.21 4.38
CA ARG A 327 -17.16 -5.84 3.73
C ARG A 327 -17.07 -5.52 2.25
N ASN A 328 -16.79 -6.53 1.48
CA ASN A 328 -16.54 -6.41 0.05
C ASN A 328 -17.55 -7.25 -0.72
N PHE A 329 -18.08 -6.68 -1.79
CA PHE A 329 -18.83 -7.38 -2.82
C PHE A 329 -18.21 -7.08 -4.16
N SER A 330 -17.86 -8.11 -4.92
CA SER A 330 -17.31 -7.95 -6.26
C SER A 330 -18.02 -8.83 -7.27
N ALA A 331 -18.05 -8.35 -8.50
CA ALA A 331 -18.65 -9.01 -9.65
C ALA A 331 -17.73 -8.86 -10.86
N TYR A 332 -17.56 -9.93 -11.60
CA TYR A 332 -16.82 -9.98 -12.85
C TYR A 332 -17.61 -10.73 -13.90
N THR A 333 -17.56 -10.24 -15.14
CA THR A 333 -18.11 -10.96 -16.30
C THR A 333 -17.24 -10.73 -17.53
N TYR A 334 -17.09 -11.78 -18.33
CA TYR A 334 -16.41 -11.74 -19.62
C TYR A 334 -17.24 -12.50 -20.64
N GLY A 335 -17.60 -11.85 -21.74
CA GLY A 335 -18.38 -12.44 -22.80
C GLY A 335 -17.68 -12.31 -24.14
N THR A 336 -17.76 -13.35 -24.98
CA THR A 336 -17.26 -13.34 -26.35
C THR A 336 -18.35 -13.66 -27.33
N TYR A 337 -18.19 -13.21 -28.57
CA TYR A 337 -19.06 -13.58 -29.70
C TYR A 337 -18.26 -13.67 -31.00
N ASP A 338 -18.34 -14.82 -31.66
CA ASP A 338 -17.65 -15.09 -32.92
C ASP A 338 -18.54 -14.60 -34.10
N PHE A 339 -18.18 -13.47 -34.67
CA PHE A 339 -18.84 -12.92 -35.85
C PHE A 339 -18.56 -13.77 -37.09
N THR A 340 -17.31 -14.17 -37.24
CA THR A 340 -16.78 -15.08 -38.26
C THR A 340 -15.73 -15.98 -37.63
N ASN A 341 -15.21 -16.95 -38.38
CA ASN A 341 -14.11 -17.79 -37.91
C ASN A 341 -12.81 -16.98 -37.64
N ASP A 342 -12.67 -15.79 -38.26
CA ASP A 342 -11.50 -14.94 -38.19
C ASP A 342 -11.71 -13.66 -37.36
N MET A 343 -12.92 -13.43 -36.80
CA MET A 343 -13.23 -12.21 -36.04
C MET A 343 -14.16 -12.49 -34.87
N GLN A 344 -13.70 -12.13 -33.68
CA GLN A 344 -14.40 -12.24 -32.39
C GLN A 344 -14.56 -10.85 -31.75
N GLY A 345 -15.70 -10.60 -31.14
CA GLY A 345 -15.93 -9.49 -30.23
C GLY A 345 -15.89 -9.95 -28.79
N PHE A 346 -15.47 -9.09 -27.90
CA PHE A 346 -15.52 -9.37 -26.46
C PHE A 346 -15.97 -8.16 -25.65
N VAL A 347 -16.53 -8.43 -24.48
CA VAL A 347 -16.88 -7.44 -23.47
C VAL A 347 -16.47 -7.98 -22.11
N GLN A 348 -15.80 -7.14 -21.33
CA GLN A 348 -15.40 -7.39 -19.96
C GLN A 348 -16.06 -6.34 -19.06
N PHE A 349 -16.49 -6.76 -17.88
CA PHE A 349 -16.96 -5.89 -16.81
C PHE A 349 -16.49 -6.43 -15.48
N SER A 350 -15.92 -5.57 -14.60
CA SER A 350 -15.69 -5.86 -13.19
C SER A 350 -16.18 -4.69 -12.35
N ALA A 351 -16.68 -4.97 -11.15
CA ALA A 351 -17.08 -3.96 -10.19
C ALA A 351 -16.87 -4.48 -8.77
N THR A 352 -16.47 -3.59 -7.87
CA THR A 352 -16.29 -3.87 -6.45
C THR A 352 -16.89 -2.73 -5.64
N ASP A 353 -17.63 -3.08 -4.59
CA ASP A 353 -18.15 -2.18 -3.56
C ASP A 353 -17.60 -2.67 -2.22
N SER A 354 -16.83 -1.84 -1.53
CA SER A 354 -16.17 -2.16 -0.25
C SER A 354 -16.51 -1.12 0.80
N ARG A 355 -16.66 -1.59 2.02
CA ARG A 355 -16.82 -0.75 3.20
C ARG A 355 -15.91 -1.22 4.31
N ALA A 356 -14.98 -0.35 4.71
CA ALA A 356 -14.05 -0.61 5.81
C ALA A 356 -14.28 0.34 6.99
N LYS A 357 -13.90 -0.15 8.18
CA LYS A 357 -13.82 0.64 9.40
C LYS A 357 -12.42 0.54 9.97
N LEU A 358 -11.91 1.69 10.36
CA LEU A 358 -10.59 1.83 10.94
C LEU A 358 -10.69 2.52 12.30
N ALA A 359 -10.13 1.93 13.33
CA ALA A 359 -9.86 2.61 14.60
C ALA A 359 -8.42 3.13 14.60
N SER A 360 -8.26 4.42 14.51
CA SER A 360 -7.03 5.09 14.93
C SER A 360 -7.03 5.26 16.45
N ASN A 361 -5.89 5.70 17.02
CA ASN A 361 -5.83 6.10 18.42
C ASN A 361 -6.92 7.15 18.74
N THR A 362 -7.27 7.24 20.02
CA THR A 362 -8.22 8.26 20.47
C THR A 362 -7.71 9.67 20.13
N GLN A 363 -8.64 10.57 19.84
CA GLN A 363 -8.29 11.95 19.56
C GLN A 363 -7.59 12.58 20.78
N PHE A 364 -6.72 13.54 20.53
CA PHE A 364 -6.12 14.37 21.56
C PHE A 364 -6.47 15.85 21.31
N TRP A 365 -6.45 16.64 22.37
CA TRP A 365 -6.54 18.09 22.30
C TRP A 365 -5.28 18.67 22.92
N SER A 366 -4.72 19.71 22.31
CA SER A 366 -3.56 20.47 22.80
C SER A 366 -3.70 21.93 22.43
N THR A 367 -2.88 22.80 23.02
CA THR A 367 -2.83 24.20 22.66
C THR A 367 -1.40 24.62 22.30
N PRO A 368 -1.20 25.63 21.46
CA PRO A 368 0.05 26.39 21.47
C PRO A 368 0.24 27.06 22.85
N TYR A 369 1.28 27.85 23.04
CA TYR A 369 1.43 28.59 24.27
C TYR A 369 0.26 29.57 24.48
N VAL A 370 -0.40 29.45 25.63
CA VAL A 370 -1.47 30.32 26.10
C VAL A 370 -1.16 30.81 27.50
N PHE A 371 -1.65 31.98 27.88
CA PHE A 371 -1.55 32.48 29.25
C PHE A 371 -2.78 32.03 30.05
N LEU A 372 -2.57 31.39 31.19
CA LEU A 372 -3.64 31.06 32.14
C LEU A 372 -3.55 31.93 33.39
N SER A 373 -4.60 32.74 33.63
CA SER A 373 -4.68 33.64 34.78
C SER A 373 -4.94 32.92 36.12
N ASN A 374 -5.43 31.69 36.08
CA ASN A 374 -5.78 30.88 37.25
C ASN A 374 -4.89 29.68 37.50
N VAL A 375 -3.75 29.60 36.79
CA VAL A 375 -2.70 28.56 36.98
C VAL A 375 -1.38 29.26 37.22
N ASP A 376 -0.91 29.26 38.45
CA ASP A 376 0.33 29.93 38.84
C ASP A 376 1.57 29.10 38.42
N SER A 377 2.58 29.78 37.88
CA SER A 377 3.93 29.28 37.75
C SER A 377 4.70 29.37 39.08
N PRO A 378 5.54 28.40 39.43
CA PRO A 378 6.51 28.54 40.51
C PRO A 378 7.47 29.73 40.34
N ALA A 379 7.73 30.16 39.09
CA ALA A 379 8.63 31.26 38.76
C ALA A 379 8.01 32.62 38.87
N VAL A 380 6.69 32.75 38.54
CA VAL A 380 5.99 34.02 38.46
C VAL A 380 4.60 33.93 39.08
N PRO A 381 4.18 34.85 39.96
CA PRO A 381 2.85 34.80 40.55
C PRO A 381 1.81 35.45 39.63
N GLY A 382 0.55 34.99 39.70
CA GLY A 382 -0.60 35.61 39.03
C GLY A 382 -0.84 35.12 37.61
N GLY A 383 -0.47 33.85 37.36
CA GLY A 383 -0.70 33.12 36.11
C GLY A 383 0.57 32.56 35.48
N SER A 384 0.42 31.77 34.47
CA SER A 384 1.54 31.18 33.69
C SER A 384 1.26 31.14 32.22
N ILE A 385 2.32 31.20 31.40
CA ILE A 385 2.30 30.86 29.97
C ILE A 385 2.52 29.35 29.88
N VAL A 386 1.55 28.61 29.35
CA VAL A 386 1.53 27.17 29.35
C VAL A 386 1.18 26.57 27.97
N GLN A 387 1.62 25.36 27.73
CA GLN A 387 1.01 24.47 26.75
C GLN A 387 0.15 23.44 27.47
N LEU A 388 -1.00 23.13 26.88
CA LEU A 388 -1.94 22.14 27.40
C LEU A 388 -2.03 20.94 26.46
N GLN A 389 -2.22 19.75 27.02
CA GLN A 389 -2.55 18.53 26.27
C GLN A 389 -3.52 17.67 27.08
N ARG A 390 -4.46 17.06 26.39
CA ARG A 390 -5.44 16.12 26.95
C ARG A 390 -5.67 14.98 25.95
N ILE A 391 -5.45 13.75 26.39
CA ILE A 391 -5.85 12.53 25.70
C ILE A 391 -7.11 12.00 26.37
N PHE A 392 -7.98 11.34 25.62
CA PHE A 392 -9.26 10.84 26.10
C PHE A 392 -9.23 9.31 26.17
N THR A 393 -9.74 8.77 27.27
CA THR A 393 -9.80 7.31 27.48
C THR A 393 -10.93 6.67 26.65
N PRO A 394 -10.90 5.34 26.43
CA PRO A 394 -12.01 4.65 25.77
C PRO A 394 -13.37 4.89 26.45
N GLU A 395 -13.41 5.02 27.78
CA GLU A 395 -14.63 5.30 28.55
C GLU A 395 -15.20 6.67 28.21
N GLU A 396 -14.34 7.69 28.09
CA GLU A 396 -14.75 9.06 27.73
C GLU A 396 -15.29 9.13 26.30
N VAL A 397 -14.70 8.37 25.36
CA VAL A 397 -15.14 8.39 23.95
C VAL A 397 -16.32 7.47 23.65
N GLY A 398 -16.76 6.65 24.61
CA GLY A 398 -17.88 5.72 24.44
C GLY A 398 -17.50 4.29 24.06
N GLY A 399 -16.25 3.91 24.21
CA GLY A 399 -15.68 2.56 23.96
C GLY A 399 -14.70 2.51 22.79
N ILE A 400 -13.89 1.44 22.76
CA ILE A 400 -12.99 1.15 21.62
C ILE A 400 -13.83 1.04 20.36
N GLY A 401 -13.42 1.70 19.28
CA GLY A 401 -14.12 1.75 17.99
C GLY A 401 -15.32 2.72 17.93
N ALA A 402 -15.65 3.45 19.00
CA ALA A 402 -16.69 4.49 18.95
C ALA A 402 -16.34 5.65 18.01
N GLN A 403 -15.05 5.88 17.79
CA GLN A 403 -14.49 6.94 16.95
C GLN A 403 -13.88 6.41 15.65
N ASN A 404 -14.36 5.26 15.15
CA ASN A 404 -13.86 4.70 13.89
C ASN A 404 -14.11 5.63 12.70
N SER A 405 -13.09 5.76 11.87
CA SER A 405 -13.22 6.26 10.51
C SER A 405 -13.91 5.24 9.62
N LEU A 406 -14.70 5.71 8.65
CA LEU A 406 -15.39 4.87 7.68
C LEU A 406 -14.85 5.16 6.29
N TYR A 407 -14.64 4.11 5.52
CA TYR A 407 -14.24 4.16 4.12
C TYR A 407 -15.28 3.41 3.30
N ASP A 408 -15.98 4.12 2.42
CA ASP A 408 -16.89 3.53 1.44
C ASP A 408 -16.25 3.67 0.05
N GLU A 409 -15.94 2.54 -0.60
CA GLU A 409 -15.17 2.50 -1.83
C GLU A 409 -15.96 1.81 -2.95
N THR A 410 -15.86 2.33 -4.15
CA THR A 410 -16.44 1.71 -5.36
C THR A 410 -15.42 1.79 -6.49
N ALA A 411 -15.09 0.65 -7.06
CA ALA A 411 -14.26 0.55 -8.25
C ALA A 411 -15.00 -0.20 -9.36
N PHE A 412 -14.83 0.19 -10.61
CA PHE A 412 -15.31 -0.59 -11.75
C PHE A 412 -14.40 -0.43 -12.96
N ASP A 413 -14.35 -1.48 -13.77
CA ASP A 413 -13.67 -1.50 -15.06
C ASP A 413 -14.59 -2.11 -16.11
N VAL A 414 -14.65 -1.50 -17.29
CA VAL A 414 -15.33 -2.01 -18.46
C VAL A 414 -14.42 -1.95 -19.67
N ALA A 415 -14.37 -3.03 -20.43
CA ALA A 415 -13.67 -3.06 -21.72
C ALA A 415 -14.54 -3.74 -22.78
N ALA A 416 -14.44 -3.24 -24.00
CA ALA A 416 -15.05 -3.86 -25.17
C ALA A 416 -14.07 -3.80 -26.34
N GLY A 417 -14.00 -4.86 -27.12
CA GLY A 417 -13.06 -4.91 -28.22
C GLY A 417 -13.46 -5.90 -29.31
N LEU A 418 -12.69 -5.81 -30.37
CA LEU A 418 -12.70 -6.76 -31.49
C LEU A 418 -11.28 -7.29 -31.65
N ARG A 419 -11.17 -8.58 -31.88
CA ARG A 419 -9.90 -9.24 -32.22
C ARG A 419 -10.10 -10.19 -33.38
N GLY A 420 -9.03 -10.47 -34.08
CA GLY A 420 -9.11 -11.36 -35.19
C GLY A 420 -7.78 -11.67 -35.86
N ILE A 421 -7.84 -12.56 -36.84
CA ILE A 421 -6.71 -13.00 -37.64
C ILE A 421 -6.83 -12.47 -39.07
N LEU A 422 -5.67 -12.24 -39.70
CA LEU A 422 -5.56 -11.80 -41.08
C LEU A 422 -4.53 -12.65 -41.82
N ALA A 423 -4.69 -12.73 -43.16
CA ALA A 423 -3.76 -13.41 -44.05
C ALA A 423 -3.53 -14.90 -43.67
N ASP A 424 -4.62 -15.64 -43.48
CA ASP A 424 -4.63 -17.06 -43.14
C ASP A 424 -3.88 -17.38 -41.84
N GLY A 425 -4.11 -16.58 -40.80
CA GLY A 425 -3.54 -16.78 -39.46
C GLY A 425 -2.11 -16.24 -39.31
N ARG A 426 -1.61 -15.48 -40.26
CA ARG A 426 -0.26 -14.90 -40.21
C ARG A 426 -0.15 -13.70 -39.31
N PHE A 427 -1.21 -12.92 -39.16
CA PHE A 427 -1.28 -11.71 -38.35
C PHE A 427 -2.47 -11.73 -37.43
N ASP A 428 -2.25 -11.35 -36.17
CA ASP A 428 -3.27 -11.11 -35.16
C ASP A 428 -3.49 -9.61 -34.99
N TRP A 429 -4.72 -9.21 -34.69
CA TRP A 429 -5.02 -7.83 -34.33
C TRP A 429 -6.05 -7.74 -33.23
N GLU A 430 -5.96 -6.73 -32.38
CA GLU A 430 -6.94 -6.40 -31.36
C GLU A 430 -7.15 -4.88 -31.30
N ALA A 431 -8.41 -4.47 -31.27
CA ALA A 431 -8.83 -3.10 -31.04
C ALA A 431 -9.73 -3.06 -29.81
N THR A 432 -9.34 -2.29 -28.79
CA THR A 432 -10.03 -2.25 -27.49
C THR A 432 -10.28 -0.82 -27.05
N VAL A 433 -11.45 -0.58 -26.44
CA VAL A 433 -11.75 0.62 -25.67
C VAL A 433 -12.08 0.16 -24.24
N SER A 434 -11.51 0.82 -23.26
CA SER A 434 -11.80 0.53 -21.84
C SER A 434 -11.92 1.81 -21.01
N HIS A 435 -12.65 1.68 -19.90
CA HIS A 435 -12.81 2.73 -18.92
C HIS A 435 -12.79 2.10 -17.52
N GLY A 436 -11.89 2.58 -16.68
CA GLY A 436 -11.79 2.23 -15.26
C GLY A 436 -12.07 3.47 -14.43
N ALA A 437 -12.75 3.30 -13.29
CA ALA A 437 -12.98 4.39 -12.35
C ALA A 437 -12.94 3.87 -10.91
N TYR A 438 -12.43 4.71 -10.02
CA TYR A 438 -12.36 4.47 -8.58
C TYR A 438 -12.92 5.68 -7.84
N ARG A 439 -13.77 5.42 -6.85
CA ARG A 439 -14.33 6.44 -5.95
C ARG A 439 -14.22 6.00 -4.52
N ILE A 440 -13.90 6.93 -3.63
CA ILE A 440 -13.83 6.72 -2.19
C ILE A 440 -14.51 7.88 -1.46
N ASP A 441 -15.35 7.54 -0.49
CA ASP A 441 -15.92 8.46 0.50
C ASP A 441 -15.31 8.12 1.86
N VAL A 442 -14.68 9.11 2.52
CA VAL A 442 -14.08 8.98 3.85
C VAL A 442 -14.85 9.82 4.84
N ASP A 443 -15.27 9.22 5.95
CA ASP A 443 -15.99 9.88 7.05
C ASP A 443 -15.21 9.67 8.36
N ARG A 444 -14.61 10.76 8.90
CA ARG A 444 -13.73 10.74 10.08
C ARG A 444 -14.30 11.58 11.22
N PRO A 445 -14.25 11.11 12.48
CA PRO A 445 -14.59 11.94 13.64
C PRO A 445 -13.48 12.95 13.91
N ARG A 446 -13.86 14.19 14.22
CA ARG A 446 -12.94 15.29 14.60
C ARG A 446 -13.62 16.24 15.58
N PHE A 447 -12.84 16.91 16.43
CA PHE A 447 -13.34 17.98 17.27
C PHE A 447 -13.72 19.21 16.45
N LEU A 448 -14.76 19.88 16.91
CA LEU A 448 -15.05 21.26 16.54
C LEU A 448 -14.11 22.18 17.33
N ALA A 449 -13.29 23.00 16.64
CA ALA A 449 -12.23 23.77 17.28
C ALA A 449 -12.77 24.76 18.32
N ASN A 450 -13.83 25.50 17.99
CA ASN A 450 -14.43 26.45 18.91
C ASN A 450 -15.03 25.72 20.13
N GLU A 451 -15.77 24.64 19.89
CA GLU A 451 -16.45 23.88 20.96
C GLU A 451 -15.46 23.28 21.97
N ILE A 452 -14.37 22.65 21.49
CA ILE A 452 -13.39 22.04 22.40
C ILE A 452 -12.57 23.11 23.14
N ASN A 453 -12.19 24.20 22.46
CA ASN A 453 -11.46 25.30 23.07
C ASN A 453 -12.32 26.00 24.10
N ASP A 454 -13.55 26.39 23.77
CA ASP A 454 -14.48 27.02 24.72
C ASP A 454 -14.83 26.11 25.90
N PHE A 455 -14.89 24.82 25.67
CA PHE A 455 -15.16 23.84 26.72
C PHE A 455 -14.08 23.85 27.81
N PHE A 456 -12.80 23.92 27.43
CA PHE A 456 -11.68 23.89 28.37
C PHE A 456 -11.19 25.30 28.76
N LEU A 457 -10.98 26.18 27.78
CA LEU A 457 -10.34 27.49 27.99
C LEU A 457 -11.36 28.60 28.34
N GLY A 458 -12.61 28.47 27.87
CA GLY A 458 -13.59 29.56 27.96
C GLY A 458 -13.26 30.74 27.05
N GLU A 459 -13.83 31.88 27.34
CA GLU A 459 -13.70 33.15 26.57
C GLU A 459 -12.29 33.76 26.72
N GLN A 460 -11.65 34.17 25.61
CA GLN A 460 -10.36 34.87 25.66
C GLN A 460 -10.46 36.19 26.39
N GLN A 461 -9.60 36.41 27.39
CA GLN A 461 -9.60 37.58 28.27
C GLN A 461 -8.59 38.69 27.90
N GLY A 462 -7.98 38.60 26.71
CA GLY A 462 -6.92 39.50 26.25
C GLY A 462 -5.63 38.77 25.96
N PHE A 463 -4.50 39.35 26.32
CA PHE A 463 -3.18 38.82 26.14
C PHE A 463 -2.39 38.78 27.45
N ASP A 464 -1.32 37.96 27.50
CA ASP A 464 -0.44 37.81 28.64
C ASP A 464 0.17 39.15 29.10
N PRO A 465 0.41 39.35 30.42
CA PRO A 465 0.94 40.59 30.95
C PRO A 465 2.47 40.73 30.81
N TYR A 466 3.20 39.69 30.34
CA TYR A 466 4.66 39.69 30.31
C TYR A 466 5.20 40.08 28.93
N PHE A 467 4.68 39.50 27.88
CA PHE A 467 5.12 39.72 26.50
C PHE A 467 4.04 40.37 25.64
N GLY A 468 2.76 40.27 26.03
CA GLY A 468 1.61 40.78 25.27
C GLY A 468 1.37 39.99 23.97
N ALA A 469 1.90 38.79 23.87
CA ALA A 469 1.90 37.95 22.68
C ALA A 469 0.95 36.74 22.78
N TYR A 470 0.81 36.16 23.97
CA TYR A 470 0.05 34.94 24.19
C TYR A 470 -1.40 35.22 24.58
N PRO A 471 -2.41 34.61 23.95
CA PRO A 471 -3.82 34.82 24.32
C PRO A 471 -4.07 34.35 25.75
N ALA A 472 -4.82 35.16 26.52
CA ALA A 472 -5.08 34.95 27.94
C ALA A 472 -6.44 34.30 28.17
N TYR A 473 -6.49 33.28 29.04
CA TYR A 473 -7.69 32.53 29.40
C TYR A 473 -7.77 32.23 30.89
N GLU A 474 -8.95 31.76 31.32
CA GLU A 474 -9.21 31.18 32.63
C GLU A 474 -9.62 29.70 32.41
N LEU A 475 -8.68 28.78 32.58
CA LEU A 475 -8.89 27.35 32.35
C LEU A 475 -10.03 26.81 33.22
N ASN A 476 -10.98 26.12 32.63
CA ASN A 476 -12.00 25.40 33.38
C ASN A 476 -11.40 24.16 34.04
N LEU A 477 -10.81 24.36 35.24
CA LEU A 477 -10.11 23.33 35.97
C LEU A 477 -10.97 22.10 36.27
N ASP A 478 -12.26 22.33 36.55
CA ASP A 478 -13.21 21.24 36.86
C ASP A 478 -13.40 20.31 35.65
N ARG A 479 -13.51 20.86 34.42
CA ARG A 479 -13.63 20.08 33.19
C ARG A 479 -12.29 19.45 32.76
N TYR A 480 -11.21 20.21 32.94
CA TYR A 480 -9.89 19.77 32.47
C TYR A 480 -9.30 18.67 33.33
N LEU A 481 -9.55 18.72 34.69
CA LEU A 481 -8.97 17.77 35.68
C LEU A 481 -9.86 16.56 35.97
N ASN A 482 -10.99 16.39 35.28
CA ASN A 482 -11.88 15.24 35.45
C ASN A 482 -12.26 14.59 34.11
N PRO A 483 -12.59 13.28 34.08
CA PRO A 483 -13.05 12.59 32.88
C PRO A 483 -14.35 13.20 32.34
N LEU A 484 -14.45 13.23 30.99
CA LEU A 484 -15.68 13.60 30.30
C LEU A 484 -16.67 12.42 30.29
N THR A 485 -17.95 12.74 30.21
CA THR A 485 -18.92 11.71 29.83
C THR A 485 -18.87 11.49 28.30
N ALA A 486 -19.28 10.31 27.84
CA ALA A 486 -19.37 10.04 26.39
C ALA A 486 -20.36 11.00 25.67
N GLU A 487 -21.34 11.57 26.39
CA GLU A 487 -22.27 12.57 25.85
C GLU A 487 -21.57 13.93 25.69
N ASP A 488 -20.76 14.37 26.68
CA ASP A 488 -19.95 15.58 26.59
C ASP A 488 -18.94 15.47 25.44
N PHE A 489 -18.21 14.35 25.38
CA PHE A 489 -17.25 14.10 24.30
C PHE A 489 -17.91 14.13 22.91
N ALA A 490 -19.08 13.49 22.78
CA ALA A 490 -19.83 13.48 21.51
C ALA A 490 -20.32 14.89 21.10
N ALA A 491 -20.63 15.77 22.10
CA ALA A 491 -21.06 17.14 21.84
C ALA A 491 -19.91 18.04 21.29
N LEU A 492 -18.64 17.66 21.55
CA LEU A 492 -17.46 18.39 21.07
C LEU A 492 -17.01 17.92 19.68
N ASN A 493 -17.59 16.83 19.17
CA ASN A 493 -17.18 16.20 17.93
C ASN A 493 -18.18 16.40 16.78
N THR A 494 -17.64 16.37 15.58
CA THR A 494 -18.37 16.31 14.33
C THR A 494 -17.79 15.22 13.43
N ARG A 495 -18.43 14.98 12.29
CA ARG A 495 -17.88 14.12 11.23
C ARG A 495 -17.38 15.00 10.09
N VAL A 496 -16.15 14.74 9.67
CA VAL A 496 -15.49 15.35 8.51
C VAL A 496 -15.59 14.38 7.36
N ARG A 497 -16.07 14.85 6.21
CA ARG A 497 -16.30 14.03 5.03
C ARG A 497 -15.49 14.53 3.85
N SER A 498 -14.81 13.60 3.19
CA SER A 498 -14.13 13.86 1.91
C SER A 498 -14.54 12.83 0.89
N ASP A 499 -14.67 13.24 -0.35
CA ASP A 499 -14.85 12.36 -1.50
C ASP A 499 -13.70 12.52 -2.48
N SER A 500 -13.26 11.43 -3.07
CA SER A 500 -12.17 11.44 -4.05
C SER A 500 -12.49 10.46 -5.17
N LYS A 501 -12.02 10.78 -6.37
CA LYS A 501 -12.21 9.94 -7.54
C LYS A 501 -11.00 9.98 -8.47
N SER A 502 -10.79 8.90 -9.19
CA SER A 502 -9.88 8.80 -10.33
C SER A 502 -10.53 8.00 -11.44
N ASP A 503 -10.23 8.31 -12.66
CA ASP A 503 -10.66 7.51 -13.80
C ASP A 503 -9.61 7.49 -14.91
N VAL A 504 -9.67 6.43 -15.72
CA VAL A 504 -8.86 6.26 -16.92
C VAL A 504 -9.73 5.72 -18.06
N THR A 505 -9.73 6.41 -19.17
CA THR A 505 -10.35 5.94 -20.43
C THR A 505 -9.26 5.73 -21.46
N GLN A 506 -9.19 4.57 -22.10
CA GLN A 506 -8.15 4.28 -23.08
C GLN A 506 -8.68 3.56 -24.29
N ALA A 507 -8.03 3.78 -25.43
CA ALA A 507 -8.23 3.08 -26.69
C ALA A 507 -6.90 2.54 -27.18
N ASN A 508 -6.85 1.24 -27.47
CA ASN A 508 -5.64 0.53 -27.86
C ASN A 508 -5.89 -0.22 -29.16
N PHE A 509 -4.89 -0.22 -30.03
CA PHE A 509 -4.83 -1.08 -31.21
C PHE A 509 -3.49 -1.81 -31.22
N VAL A 510 -3.54 -3.13 -31.21
CA VAL A 510 -2.37 -4.02 -31.28
C VAL A 510 -2.44 -4.80 -32.59
N PHE A 511 -1.30 -4.92 -33.26
CA PHE A 511 -1.13 -5.73 -34.44
C PHE A 511 0.16 -6.53 -34.31
N SER A 512 0.11 -7.85 -34.46
CA SER A 512 1.28 -8.72 -34.30
C SER A 512 1.28 -9.85 -35.35
N GLY A 513 2.44 -10.45 -35.61
CA GLY A 513 2.57 -11.60 -36.50
C GLY A 513 3.94 -11.72 -37.18
N ASP A 514 4.05 -12.67 -38.06
CA ASP A 514 5.28 -13.04 -38.74
C ASP A 514 5.45 -12.25 -40.04
N LEU A 515 6.49 -11.41 -40.15
CA LEU A 515 6.74 -10.58 -41.33
C LEU A 515 7.26 -11.40 -42.51
N PHE A 516 8.34 -12.15 -42.28
CA PHE A 516 8.94 -13.01 -43.28
C PHE A 516 9.90 -14.03 -42.63
N GLU A 517 10.16 -15.13 -43.33
CA GLU A 517 11.07 -16.16 -42.88
C GLU A 517 12.54 -15.74 -43.01
N LEU A 518 13.29 -15.85 -41.91
CA LEU A 518 14.75 -15.82 -41.86
C LEU A 518 15.31 -17.25 -41.89
N PRO A 519 16.60 -17.46 -42.15
CA PRO A 519 17.18 -18.81 -42.16
C PRO A 519 17.04 -19.59 -40.85
N ALA A 520 16.77 -18.90 -39.74
CA ALA A 520 16.68 -19.48 -38.39
C ALA A 520 15.22 -19.54 -37.86
N GLY A 521 14.26 -19.01 -38.62
CA GLY A 521 12.84 -18.96 -38.21
C GLY A 521 12.15 -17.65 -38.62
N PRO A 522 10.88 -17.45 -38.33
CA PRO A 522 10.15 -16.26 -38.72
C PRO A 522 10.64 -15.02 -37.96
N LEU A 523 10.78 -13.89 -38.64
CA LEU A 523 10.89 -12.57 -38.01
C LEU A 523 9.50 -12.15 -37.56
N ALA A 524 9.24 -12.21 -36.25
CA ALA A 524 7.98 -11.75 -35.69
C ALA A 524 8.04 -10.27 -35.31
N MET A 525 6.90 -9.57 -35.39
CA MET A 525 6.73 -8.20 -34.95
C MET A 525 5.44 -8.00 -34.19
N ALA A 526 5.42 -6.99 -33.31
CA ALA A 526 4.21 -6.38 -32.79
C ALA A 526 4.28 -4.86 -32.91
N ALA A 527 3.14 -4.22 -33.14
CA ALA A 527 2.99 -2.77 -33.13
C ALA A 527 1.78 -2.40 -32.26
N VAL A 528 1.87 -1.29 -31.55
CA VAL A 528 0.79 -0.77 -30.72
C VAL A 528 0.57 0.70 -30.96
N ILE A 529 -0.69 1.12 -30.95
CA ILE A 529 -1.09 2.54 -30.90
C ILE A 529 -2.05 2.67 -29.72
N GLU A 530 -1.79 3.63 -28.85
CA GLU A 530 -2.57 3.88 -27.65
C GLU A 530 -2.95 5.35 -27.52
N GLY A 531 -4.15 5.62 -27.00
CA GLY A 531 -4.57 6.90 -26.52
C GLY A 531 -5.31 6.74 -25.20
N ALA A 532 -5.00 7.57 -24.23
CA ALA A 532 -5.62 7.52 -22.91
C ALA A 532 -5.90 8.92 -22.37
N HIS A 533 -7.00 9.04 -21.64
CA HIS A 533 -7.35 10.19 -20.83
C HIS A 533 -7.46 9.73 -19.37
N GLN A 534 -6.78 10.43 -18.45
CA GLN A 534 -6.82 10.19 -17.01
C GLN A 534 -7.36 11.44 -16.32
N SER A 535 -8.19 11.27 -15.30
CA SER A 535 -8.62 12.34 -14.43
C SER A 535 -8.47 11.94 -12.96
N TYR A 536 -8.32 12.96 -12.12
CA TYR A 536 -8.07 12.82 -10.71
C TYR A 536 -8.70 14.00 -9.96
N GLU A 537 -9.39 13.73 -8.84
CA GLU A 537 -10.03 14.74 -8.02
C GLU A 537 -10.10 14.30 -6.56
N VAL A 538 -9.64 15.13 -5.65
CA VAL A 538 -9.73 14.99 -4.19
C VAL A 538 -10.49 16.20 -3.63
N ASN A 539 -11.66 15.94 -3.06
CA ASN A 539 -12.51 16.97 -2.48
C ASN A 539 -12.56 16.78 -0.95
N PRO A 540 -11.76 17.53 -0.16
CA PRO A 540 -11.84 17.51 1.29
C PRO A 540 -13.09 18.23 1.78
N ASP A 541 -13.48 17.98 3.04
CA ASP A 541 -14.49 18.79 3.73
C ASP A 541 -14.05 20.27 3.71
N PRO A 542 -14.87 21.19 3.22
CA PRO A 542 -14.49 22.61 3.11
C PRO A 542 -14.03 23.25 4.44
N ARG A 543 -14.46 22.69 5.58
CA ARG A 543 -14.03 23.15 6.92
C ARG A 543 -12.58 22.82 7.26
N THR A 544 -11.92 22.01 6.42
CA THR A 544 -10.50 21.64 6.59
C THR A 544 -9.56 22.39 5.66
N ALA A 545 -10.05 23.35 4.90
CA ALA A 545 -9.20 24.22 4.09
C ALA A 545 -8.32 25.11 5.00
N PRO A 546 -7.04 25.34 4.65
CA PRO A 546 -6.13 26.13 5.49
C PRO A 546 -6.61 27.55 5.78
N ASP A 547 -7.38 28.14 4.87
CA ASP A 547 -7.92 29.50 4.95
C ASP A 547 -9.39 29.56 5.38
N TYR A 548 -9.93 28.46 5.94
CA TYR A 548 -11.32 28.40 6.37
C TYR A 548 -11.58 29.33 7.57
N ASP A 549 -12.43 30.34 7.40
CA ASP A 549 -12.86 31.32 8.42
C ASP A 549 -14.36 31.26 8.76
N GLY A 550 -15.02 30.14 8.30
CA GLY A 550 -16.46 29.96 8.49
C GLY A 550 -16.85 29.42 9.87
N PRO A 551 -18.16 29.14 10.09
CA PRO A 551 -18.65 28.53 11.32
C PRO A 551 -18.17 27.08 11.43
N GLU A 552 -18.01 26.57 12.66
CA GLU A 552 -17.63 25.19 12.95
C GLU A 552 -16.26 24.78 12.37
N PRO A 553 -15.17 25.50 12.60
CA PRO A 553 -13.84 25.09 12.16
C PRO A 553 -13.45 23.77 12.80
N ILE A 554 -12.74 22.94 12.04
CA ILE A 554 -12.26 21.64 12.51
C ILE A 554 -10.96 21.84 13.28
N TYR A 555 -10.86 21.17 14.42
CA TYR A 555 -9.67 21.25 15.25
C TYR A 555 -8.51 20.43 14.64
N ASN A 556 -7.36 21.08 14.49
CA ASN A 556 -6.08 20.47 14.12
C ASN A 556 -6.16 19.49 12.94
N LEU A 557 -6.88 19.88 11.88
CA LEU A 557 -6.94 19.13 10.64
C LEU A 557 -7.02 20.09 9.46
N THR A 558 -6.00 20.04 8.61
CA THR A 558 -6.04 20.52 7.24
C THR A 558 -5.96 19.34 6.31
N SER A 559 -6.74 19.35 5.25
CA SER A 559 -6.79 18.25 4.29
C SER A 559 -6.27 18.72 2.94
N THR A 560 -5.61 17.82 2.21
CA THR A 560 -5.19 18.05 0.83
C THR A 560 -6.39 17.89 -0.10
N GLY A 561 -6.60 18.87 -0.97
CA GLY A 561 -7.50 18.81 -2.12
C GLY A 561 -6.72 18.80 -3.42
N GLY A 562 -7.43 18.99 -4.52
CA GLY A 562 -6.84 19.17 -5.83
C GLY A 562 -7.40 18.25 -6.89
N GLY A 563 -7.12 18.57 -8.15
CA GLY A 563 -7.56 17.73 -9.26
C GLY A 563 -7.17 18.29 -10.61
N GLY A 564 -7.10 17.41 -11.57
CA GLY A 564 -6.76 17.70 -12.95
C GLY A 564 -6.92 16.51 -13.87
N ASP A 565 -6.57 16.72 -15.11
CA ASP A 565 -6.64 15.71 -16.16
C ASP A 565 -5.37 15.68 -17.01
N ARG A 566 -5.15 14.57 -17.69
CA ARG A 566 -3.99 14.30 -18.54
C ARG A 566 -4.37 13.45 -19.73
N ASP A 567 -3.95 13.83 -20.91
CA ASP A 567 -4.00 13.01 -22.11
C ASP A 567 -2.64 12.37 -22.42
N ARG A 568 -2.67 11.10 -22.87
CA ARG A 568 -1.48 10.37 -23.29
C ARG A 568 -1.72 9.70 -24.63
N TYR A 569 -0.72 9.78 -25.49
CA TYR A 569 -0.68 9.12 -26.81
C TYR A 569 0.61 8.33 -26.94
N ALA A 570 0.55 7.11 -27.48
CA ALA A 570 1.74 6.31 -27.64
C ALA A 570 1.73 5.48 -28.92
N VAL A 571 2.96 5.22 -29.41
CA VAL A 571 3.23 4.28 -30.51
C VAL A 571 4.42 3.44 -30.14
N GLY A 572 4.28 2.11 -30.22
CA GLY A 572 5.35 1.16 -29.91
C GLY A 572 5.52 0.12 -31.01
N VAL A 573 6.73 -0.40 -31.14
CA VAL A 573 7.05 -1.51 -32.04
C VAL A 573 8.04 -2.47 -31.37
N GLU A 574 7.81 -3.76 -31.56
CA GLU A 574 8.65 -4.85 -31.06
C GLU A 574 9.00 -5.82 -32.20
N PHE A 575 10.22 -6.33 -32.19
CA PHE A 575 10.70 -7.36 -33.12
C PHE A 575 11.32 -8.52 -32.34
N ASN A 576 10.99 -9.76 -32.75
CA ASN A 576 11.66 -10.97 -32.31
C ASN A 576 12.41 -11.57 -33.51
N ILE A 577 13.75 -11.62 -33.42
CA ILE A 577 14.67 -11.85 -34.50
C ILE A 577 15.45 -13.15 -34.24
N PRO A 578 15.08 -14.29 -34.83
CA PRO A 578 15.89 -15.50 -34.74
C PRO A 578 17.17 -15.34 -35.56
N ILE A 579 18.33 -15.21 -34.87
CA ILE A 579 19.65 -15.04 -35.49
C ILE A 579 20.22 -16.40 -35.91
N PHE A 580 20.14 -17.38 -35.01
CA PHE A 580 20.44 -18.78 -35.19
C PHE A 580 19.34 -19.62 -34.55
N SER A 581 19.26 -20.89 -34.86
CA SER A 581 18.29 -21.80 -34.20
C SER A 581 18.41 -21.85 -32.68
N SER A 582 19.58 -21.46 -32.14
CA SER A 582 19.86 -21.40 -30.70
C SER A 582 19.97 -19.98 -30.15
N LEU A 583 19.80 -18.93 -30.96
CA LEU A 583 19.99 -17.55 -30.54
C LEU A 583 18.92 -16.64 -31.15
N THR A 584 18.12 -16.04 -30.27
CA THR A 584 17.10 -15.07 -30.65
C THR A 584 17.42 -13.71 -30.02
N ALA A 585 17.23 -12.62 -30.75
CA ALA A 585 17.29 -11.28 -30.24
C ALA A 585 15.89 -10.64 -30.23
N SER A 586 15.57 -9.89 -29.21
CA SER A 586 14.38 -9.05 -29.13
C SER A 586 14.79 -7.57 -29.09
N VAL A 587 14.05 -6.72 -29.79
CA VAL A 587 14.25 -5.26 -29.78
C VAL A 587 12.89 -4.60 -29.77
N ALA A 588 12.68 -3.68 -28.82
CA ALA A 588 11.48 -2.87 -28.75
C ALA A 588 11.83 -1.39 -28.65
N GLY A 589 10.95 -0.54 -29.18
CA GLY A 589 11.04 0.89 -29.04
C GLY A 589 9.65 1.51 -28.94
N ARG A 590 9.51 2.54 -28.12
CA ARG A 590 8.23 3.20 -27.87
C ARG A 590 8.44 4.71 -27.76
N TYR A 591 7.49 5.44 -28.28
CA TYR A 591 7.33 6.87 -28.14
C TYR A 591 6.02 7.15 -27.40
N ASP A 592 6.08 7.89 -26.29
CA ASP A 592 4.95 8.39 -25.53
C ASP A 592 4.94 9.91 -25.57
N LYS A 593 3.76 10.49 -25.68
CA LYS A 593 3.51 11.94 -25.61
C LYS A 593 2.43 12.22 -24.58
N TYR A 594 2.70 13.20 -23.73
CA TYR A 594 1.78 13.70 -22.71
C TYR A 594 1.24 15.08 -23.11
N ASP A 595 0.02 15.38 -22.71
CA ASP A 595 -0.61 16.69 -22.86
C ASP A 595 -1.32 16.99 -21.52
N ASP A 596 -0.65 17.74 -20.68
CA ASP A 596 -1.11 18.24 -19.38
C ASP A 596 -0.39 19.58 -19.06
N VAL A 597 -0.44 20.01 -17.78
CA VAL A 597 0.15 21.28 -17.35
C VAL A 597 1.65 21.19 -17.05
N THR A 598 2.24 19.98 -17.07
CA THR A 598 3.65 19.77 -16.73
C THR A 598 4.60 20.10 -17.88
N GLN A 599 5.90 19.97 -17.60
CA GLN A 599 6.93 20.11 -18.62
C GLN A 599 7.24 18.78 -19.35
N VAL A 600 6.53 17.71 -19.05
CA VAL A 600 6.64 16.41 -19.72
C VAL A 600 6.01 16.51 -21.09
N ASP A 601 6.84 16.61 -22.15
CA ASP A 601 6.37 16.68 -23.54
C ASP A 601 6.31 15.30 -24.17
N ASP A 602 7.45 14.61 -24.24
CA ASP A 602 7.57 13.30 -24.87
C ASP A 602 8.73 12.46 -24.29
N ALA A 603 8.55 11.14 -24.34
CA ALA A 603 9.56 10.18 -23.91
C ALA A 603 9.78 9.10 -24.96
N VAL A 604 11.05 8.73 -25.16
CA VAL A 604 11.45 7.60 -26.00
C VAL A 604 12.12 6.54 -25.15
N THR A 605 11.54 5.35 -25.13
CA THR A 605 12.12 4.19 -24.43
C THR A 605 12.45 3.08 -25.40
N TRP A 606 13.48 2.30 -25.06
CA TRP A 606 13.88 1.14 -25.84
C TRP A 606 14.30 -0.03 -24.95
N GLN A 607 14.21 -1.22 -25.51
CA GLN A 607 14.66 -2.47 -24.88
C GLN A 607 15.37 -3.33 -25.93
N ALA A 608 16.44 -3.98 -25.51
CA ALA A 608 17.11 -5.02 -26.30
C ALA A 608 17.35 -6.25 -25.42
N GLY A 609 17.02 -7.42 -25.93
CA GLY A 609 17.15 -8.70 -25.24
C GLY A 609 17.84 -9.76 -26.10
N LEU A 610 18.47 -10.73 -25.46
CA LEU A 610 19.07 -11.91 -26.08
C LEU A 610 18.65 -13.17 -25.33
N GLU A 611 18.28 -14.19 -26.07
CA GLU A 611 17.95 -15.55 -25.60
C GLU A 611 18.87 -16.52 -26.32
N TRP A 612 19.70 -17.21 -25.56
CA TRP A 612 20.62 -18.20 -26.11
C TRP A 612 20.39 -19.58 -25.49
N ARG A 613 20.03 -20.56 -26.32
CA ARG A 613 19.86 -21.96 -25.96
C ARG A 613 21.01 -22.82 -26.53
N PRO A 614 22.14 -22.91 -25.81
CA PRO A 614 23.26 -23.71 -26.25
C PRO A 614 22.92 -25.23 -26.35
N VAL A 615 21.99 -25.64 -25.52
CA VAL A 615 21.30 -26.95 -25.53
C VAL A 615 19.82 -26.71 -25.15
N ASP A 616 18.94 -27.64 -25.53
CA ASP A 616 17.49 -27.47 -25.33
C ASP A 616 17.10 -27.25 -23.84
N SER A 617 17.83 -27.86 -22.92
CA SER A 617 17.60 -27.79 -21.50
C SER A 617 18.20 -26.54 -20.79
N LEU A 618 18.90 -25.67 -21.54
CA LEU A 618 19.54 -24.47 -20.92
C LEU A 618 19.27 -23.22 -21.76
N LEU A 619 18.52 -22.30 -21.16
CA LEU A 619 18.36 -20.93 -21.65
C LEU A 619 19.30 -20.00 -20.88
N ILE A 620 20.09 -19.20 -21.58
CA ILE A 620 20.82 -18.05 -21.07
C ILE A 620 20.15 -16.80 -21.64
N ARG A 621 19.80 -15.86 -20.79
CA ARG A 621 19.04 -14.67 -21.18
C ARG A 621 19.62 -13.39 -20.60
N GLY A 622 19.31 -12.26 -21.23
CA GLY A 622 19.63 -10.95 -20.69
C GLY A 622 18.98 -9.81 -21.45
N THR A 623 18.67 -8.74 -20.72
CA THR A 623 18.05 -7.52 -21.28
C THR A 623 18.76 -6.26 -20.81
N ARG A 624 18.71 -5.24 -21.66
CA ARG A 624 19.01 -3.84 -21.32
C ARG A 624 17.83 -3.00 -21.78
N ALA A 625 17.30 -2.13 -20.90
CA ALA A 625 16.15 -1.31 -21.21
C ALA A 625 16.29 0.08 -20.58
N THR A 626 15.64 1.08 -21.20
CA THR A 626 15.35 2.36 -20.57
C THR A 626 13.91 2.41 -20.10
N SER A 627 13.65 3.22 -19.10
CA SER A 627 12.31 3.49 -18.57
C SER A 627 12.11 4.97 -18.34
N PHE A 628 10.86 5.35 -18.19
CA PHE A 628 10.49 6.67 -17.72
C PHE A 628 9.23 6.57 -16.85
N ARG A 629 9.00 7.59 -16.04
CA ARG A 629 7.77 7.78 -15.29
C ARG A 629 7.37 9.25 -15.35
N ALA A 630 6.15 9.51 -15.78
CA ALA A 630 5.57 10.83 -15.68
C ALA A 630 5.22 11.12 -14.21
N PRO A 631 5.36 12.35 -13.71
CA PRO A 631 4.96 12.69 -12.35
C PRO A 631 3.51 12.30 -12.07
N ASP A 632 3.22 11.83 -10.86
CA ASP A 632 1.86 11.46 -10.46
C ASP A 632 0.93 12.67 -10.43
N MET A 633 -0.35 12.42 -10.64
CA MET A 633 -1.36 13.48 -10.69
C MET A 633 -1.39 14.32 -9.41
N HIS A 634 -1.17 13.68 -8.24
CA HIS A 634 -1.15 14.41 -6.98
C HIS A 634 0.09 15.31 -6.81
N TYR A 635 1.23 14.90 -7.33
CA TYR A 635 2.42 15.78 -7.33
C TYR A 635 2.22 17.07 -8.14
N ILE A 636 1.34 17.02 -9.14
CA ILE A 636 1.09 18.14 -10.06
C ILE A 636 -0.05 19.03 -9.56
N PHE A 637 -1.18 18.40 -9.18
CA PHE A 637 -2.47 19.05 -9.01
C PHE A 637 -2.91 19.23 -7.55
N ALA A 638 -2.06 18.87 -6.56
CA ALA A 638 -2.42 19.06 -5.16
C ALA A 638 -2.61 20.54 -4.83
N ASP A 639 -3.75 20.87 -4.22
CA ASP A 639 -3.97 22.17 -3.60
C ASP A 639 -3.07 22.32 -2.37
N THR A 640 -2.89 23.56 -1.90
CA THR A 640 -2.15 23.82 -0.67
C THR A 640 -2.82 23.13 0.52
N SER A 641 -2.05 22.33 1.24
CA SER A 641 -2.46 21.66 2.49
C SER A 641 -1.47 21.96 3.61
N GLY A 642 -1.93 21.84 4.86
CA GLY A 642 -1.08 22.00 6.03
C GLY A 642 -0.81 20.65 6.72
N PHE A 643 0.34 20.55 7.36
CA PHE A 643 0.74 19.40 8.16
C PHE A 643 1.65 19.84 9.31
N PHE A 644 1.75 18.99 10.33
CA PHE A 644 2.75 19.16 11.39
C PHE A 644 3.84 18.11 11.24
N THR A 645 5.08 18.54 11.34
CA THR A 645 6.23 17.67 11.31
C THR A 645 7.31 18.14 12.27
N THR A 646 8.20 17.23 12.65
CA THR A 646 9.38 17.58 13.43
C THR A 646 10.48 17.99 12.47
N VAL A 647 11.09 19.15 12.70
CA VAL A 647 12.20 19.66 11.90
C VAL A 647 13.46 19.82 12.74
N PHE A 648 14.60 19.77 12.09
CA PHE A 648 15.88 20.14 12.67
C PHE A 648 16.23 21.58 12.25
N ASP A 649 16.26 22.51 13.22
CA ASP A 649 16.64 23.91 13.01
C ASP A 649 18.15 24.05 12.97
N GLU A 650 18.71 23.75 11.80
CA GLU A 650 20.15 23.77 11.59
C GLU A 650 20.75 25.17 11.76
N TYR A 651 20.04 26.21 11.39
CA TYR A 651 20.51 27.60 11.56
C TYR A 651 20.80 27.92 13.02
N ARG A 652 19.85 27.69 13.93
CA ARG A 652 20.04 27.99 15.36
C ARG A 652 21.16 27.14 15.95
N CYS A 653 21.21 25.83 15.64
CA CYS A 653 22.25 24.96 16.13
C CYS A 653 23.65 25.42 15.70
N ARG A 654 23.89 25.67 14.42
CA ARG A 654 25.19 26.12 13.90
C ARG A 654 25.57 27.53 14.38
N ARG A 655 24.59 28.46 14.45
CA ARG A 655 24.78 29.80 15.02
C ARG A 655 25.29 29.75 16.47
N ASP A 656 24.78 28.83 17.28
CA ASP A 656 25.15 28.67 18.69
C ASP A 656 26.51 27.94 18.85
N GLY A 657 27.14 27.55 17.74
CA GLY A 657 28.51 27.06 17.66
C GLY A 657 28.67 25.54 17.73
N PHE A 658 27.59 24.79 17.50
CA PHE A 658 27.64 23.34 17.43
C PHE A 658 27.80 22.86 15.98
N GLU A 659 28.33 21.67 15.79
CA GLU A 659 28.35 21.01 14.49
C GLU A 659 26.97 20.41 14.21
N ALA A 660 26.40 20.60 13.02
CA ALA A 660 25.07 20.16 12.64
C ALA A 660 24.79 18.67 12.88
N THR A 661 25.84 17.84 12.84
CA THR A 661 25.78 16.39 13.06
C THR A 661 26.06 15.97 14.49
N SER A 662 26.30 16.92 15.42
CA SER A 662 26.59 16.62 16.82
C SER A 662 25.34 16.20 17.61
N GLU A 663 25.53 15.43 18.67
CA GLU A 663 24.46 15.09 19.63
C GLU A 663 23.86 16.34 20.30
N ASP A 664 24.62 17.41 20.45
CA ASP A 664 24.16 18.68 21.02
C ASP A 664 23.02 19.31 20.17
N CYS A 665 23.02 19.07 18.86
CA CYS A 665 21.97 19.52 17.92
C CYS A 665 20.72 18.65 17.91
N GLN A 666 20.76 17.45 18.47
CA GLN A 666 19.62 16.52 18.51
C GLN A 666 18.75 16.72 19.77
N THR A 667 18.80 17.89 20.36
CA THR A 667 17.99 18.23 21.52
C THR A 667 16.68 18.91 21.12
N THR A 668 15.72 18.96 22.02
CA THR A 668 14.44 19.63 21.81
C THR A 668 14.56 21.17 21.62
N GLU A 669 15.73 21.72 21.81
CA GLU A 669 16.03 23.13 21.52
C GLU A 669 16.15 23.40 20.03
N TYR A 670 16.63 22.38 19.26
CA TYR A 670 16.86 22.50 17.81
C TYR A 670 16.02 21.51 16.99
N VAL A 671 15.41 20.50 17.64
CA VAL A 671 14.53 19.52 17.00
C VAL A 671 13.13 19.63 17.62
N TYR A 672 12.21 20.22 16.89
CA TYR A 672 10.88 20.52 17.41
C TYR A 672 9.81 20.47 16.29
N GLN A 673 8.54 20.41 16.70
CA GLN A 673 7.42 20.33 15.78
C GLN A 673 7.05 21.71 15.23
N VAL A 674 6.90 21.82 13.91
CA VAL A 674 6.47 23.04 13.21
C VAL A 674 5.31 22.78 12.29
N PHE A 675 4.61 23.84 11.89
CA PHE A 675 3.60 23.79 10.86
C PHE A 675 4.25 23.94 9.48
N GLY A 676 3.92 23.06 8.56
CA GLY A 676 4.33 23.14 7.17
C GLY A 676 3.12 23.22 6.24
N THR A 677 3.28 23.90 5.11
CA THR A 677 2.34 23.84 3.99
C THR A 677 2.98 23.10 2.80
N ARG A 678 2.14 22.41 2.03
CA ARG A 678 2.57 21.70 0.82
C ARG A 678 1.55 21.89 -0.29
N HIS A 679 2.03 22.08 -1.52
CA HIS A 679 1.22 22.13 -2.73
C HIS A 679 1.88 21.32 -3.86
N GLY A 680 1.15 21.10 -4.97
CA GLY A 680 1.69 20.47 -6.17
C GLY A 680 2.54 21.43 -7.00
N ASP A 681 3.41 20.87 -7.85
CA ASP A 681 4.23 21.68 -8.78
C ASP A 681 4.05 21.21 -10.22
N PRO A 682 3.46 22.04 -11.10
CA PRO A 682 3.39 21.75 -12.53
C PRO A 682 4.74 21.91 -13.27
N GLY A 683 5.79 22.38 -12.60
CA GLY A 683 7.16 22.48 -13.13
C GLY A 683 7.94 21.18 -13.20
N LEU A 684 7.34 20.08 -12.74
CA LEU A 684 7.96 18.76 -12.73
C LEU A 684 8.21 18.20 -14.14
N GLU A 685 9.33 17.48 -14.26
CA GLU A 685 9.76 16.74 -15.44
C GLU A 685 9.58 15.22 -15.21
N GLU A 686 9.75 14.41 -16.26
CA GLU A 686 9.73 12.96 -16.13
C GLU A 686 10.93 12.41 -15.35
N GLU A 687 10.70 11.34 -14.61
CA GLU A 687 11.73 10.50 -14.03
C GLU A 687 12.25 9.52 -15.09
N THR A 688 13.55 9.33 -15.21
CA THR A 688 14.15 8.43 -16.19
C THR A 688 14.90 7.29 -15.54
N GLY A 689 14.92 6.12 -16.18
CA GLY A 689 15.60 4.97 -15.63
C GLY A 689 16.27 4.07 -16.66
N GLU A 690 17.19 3.28 -16.17
CA GLU A 690 17.88 2.23 -16.91
C GLU A 690 17.85 0.93 -16.13
N SER A 691 17.66 -0.19 -16.82
CA SER A 691 17.73 -1.51 -16.19
C SER A 691 18.56 -2.50 -17.00
N THR A 692 19.21 -3.41 -16.30
CA THR A 692 19.91 -4.56 -16.88
C THR A 692 19.49 -5.81 -16.14
N THR A 693 19.12 -6.86 -16.88
CA THR A 693 18.93 -8.20 -16.32
C THR A 693 19.81 -9.21 -17.02
N PHE A 694 20.27 -10.22 -16.30
CA PHE A 694 21.05 -11.30 -16.87
C PHE A 694 20.85 -12.58 -16.03
N GLY A 695 20.56 -13.71 -16.69
CA GLY A 695 20.31 -14.95 -15.97
C GLY A 695 20.26 -16.17 -16.85
N PHE A 696 19.81 -17.26 -16.25
CA PHE A 696 19.62 -18.54 -16.95
C PHE A 696 18.42 -19.31 -16.37
N VAL A 697 17.85 -20.17 -17.20
CA VAL A 697 16.91 -21.23 -16.81
C VAL A 697 17.49 -22.56 -17.25
N TRP A 698 17.56 -23.52 -16.34
CA TRP A 698 18.14 -24.83 -16.58
C TRP A 698 17.19 -25.93 -16.15
N ASP A 699 16.67 -26.65 -17.12
CA ASP A 699 15.92 -27.88 -16.92
C ASP A 699 16.92 -29.04 -16.75
N MET A 700 17.26 -29.34 -15.48
CA MET A 700 18.24 -30.38 -15.14
C MET A 700 17.74 -31.76 -15.50
N THR A 701 16.45 -31.99 -15.35
CA THR A 701 15.70 -33.16 -15.75
C THR A 701 14.28 -32.77 -16.15
N ASP A 702 13.49 -33.67 -16.71
CA ASP A 702 12.10 -33.40 -17.13
C ASP A 702 11.18 -32.91 -15.98
N ASN A 703 11.59 -33.12 -14.73
CA ASN A 703 10.84 -32.82 -13.53
C ASN A 703 11.59 -31.91 -12.54
N MET A 704 12.73 -31.34 -12.93
CA MET A 704 13.54 -30.46 -12.07
C MET A 704 14.13 -29.29 -12.85
N SER A 705 13.79 -28.07 -12.44
CA SER A 705 14.30 -26.83 -13.03
C SER A 705 14.95 -25.91 -12.00
N LEU A 706 15.88 -25.08 -12.46
CA LEU A 706 16.53 -24.02 -11.70
C LEU A 706 16.63 -22.77 -12.57
N SER A 707 16.13 -21.65 -12.07
CA SER A 707 16.40 -20.33 -12.66
C SER A 707 17.19 -19.45 -11.71
N MET A 708 18.00 -18.56 -12.28
CA MET A 708 18.72 -17.55 -11.53
C MET A 708 18.92 -16.31 -12.41
N ASP A 709 18.49 -15.15 -11.91
CA ASP A 709 18.55 -13.87 -12.62
C ASP A 709 19.17 -12.79 -11.72
N TYR A 710 20.13 -12.05 -12.23
CA TYR A 710 20.65 -10.80 -11.68
C TYR A 710 19.86 -9.65 -12.27
N TYR A 711 19.53 -8.65 -11.45
CA TYR A 711 18.94 -7.39 -11.88
C TYR A 711 19.71 -6.19 -11.34
N ASP A 712 19.67 -5.10 -12.10
CA ASP A 712 20.23 -3.80 -11.75
C ASP A 712 19.32 -2.72 -12.36
N ILE A 713 18.80 -1.83 -11.53
CA ILE A 713 17.85 -0.77 -11.91
C ILE A 713 18.34 0.54 -11.31
N ARG A 714 18.51 1.56 -12.14
CA ARG A 714 18.87 2.91 -11.75
C ARG A 714 17.78 3.88 -12.21
N LEU A 715 17.34 4.74 -11.31
CA LEU A 715 16.36 5.80 -11.53
C LEU A 715 17.01 7.15 -11.26
N GLU A 716 16.79 8.14 -12.13
CA GLU A 716 17.28 9.51 -12.02
C GLU A 716 16.13 10.50 -12.14
N GLY A 717 16.25 11.67 -11.48
CA GLY A 717 15.21 12.69 -11.46
C GLY A 717 13.98 12.31 -10.64
N GLY A 718 14.13 11.40 -9.68
CA GLY A 718 13.03 11.01 -8.80
C GLY A 718 12.42 12.22 -8.09
N VAL A 719 11.10 12.22 -7.92
CA VAL A 719 10.37 13.34 -7.29
C VAL A 719 10.43 13.21 -5.77
N SER A 720 10.84 14.27 -5.09
CA SER A 720 10.88 14.39 -3.62
C SER A 720 10.52 15.81 -3.19
N ASP A 721 10.04 15.97 -1.96
CA ASP A 721 9.69 17.28 -1.43
C ASP A 721 10.95 18.09 -1.07
N ILE A 722 10.97 19.39 -1.37
CA ILE A 722 12.09 20.31 -1.11
C ILE A 722 12.47 20.40 0.38
N SER A 723 11.55 20.07 1.30
CA SER A 723 11.76 20.12 2.75
C SER A 723 12.96 19.30 3.23
N GLY A 724 13.36 18.25 2.51
CA GLY A 724 14.51 17.40 2.85
C GLY A 724 15.84 18.16 2.97
N PHE A 725 16.02 19.26 2.26
CA PHE A 725 17.26 20.08 2.33
C PHE A 725 17.01 21.58 2.55
N LEU A 726 15.76 21.99 2.66
CA LEU A 726 15.36 23.40 2.81
C LEU A 726 16.08 24.07 3.99
N PHE A 727 16.00 23.47 5.18
CA PHE A 727 16.55 24.06 6.42
C PHE A 727 18.07 24.14 6.43
N ARG A 728 18.75 23.24 5.72
CA ARG A 728 20.19 23.32 5.50
C ARG A 728 20.55 24.50 4.62
N ASN A 729 19.93 24.63 3.46
CA ASN A 729 20.21 25.72 2.53
C ASN A 729 19.82 27.08 3.12
N GLU A 730 18.73 27.14 3.87
CA GLU A 730 18.38 28.33 4.65
C GLU A 730 19.48 28.70 5.65
N ALA A 731 19.98 27.71 6.42
CA ALA A 731 21.06 27.92 7.38
C ALA A 731 22.35 28.40 6.71
N ASP A 732 22.74 27.79 5.60
CA ASP A 732 23.91 28.19 4.81
C ASP A 732 23.79 29.66 4.34
N CYS A 733 22.60 30.05 3.87
CA CYS A 733 22.31 31.39 3.45
C CYS A 733 22.34 32.42 4.61
N LEU A 734 21.72 32.07 5.74
CA LEU A 734 21.67 32.97 6.92
C LEU A 734 23.04 33.11 7.60
N LEU A 735 23.88 32.06 7.56
CA LEU A 735 25.22 32.08 8.12
C LEU A 735 26.28 32.63 7.14
N GLY A 736 26.00 32.61 5.84
CA GLY A 736 26.92 33.02 4.78
C GLY A 736 28.03 31.98 4.49
N GLU A 737 27.88 30.75 4.96
CA GLU A 737 28.81 29.64 4.76
C GLU A 737 28.13 28.27 4.84
N GLU A 738 28.58 27.31 4.04
CA GLU A 738 28.17 25.90 4.12
C GLU A 738 28.75 25.21 5.37
N ARG A 739 28.33 23.97 5.63
CA ARG A 739 28.83 23.13 6.74
C ARG A 739 30.35 22.94 6.72
N ASP A 740 31.00 22.95 5.56
CA ASP A 740 32.46 22.79 5.39
C ASP A 740 33.23 24.13 5.43
N GLY A 741 32.53 25.25 5.63
CA GLY A 741 33.10 26.60 5.66
C GLY A 741 33.23 27.25 4.28
N THR A 742 32.66 26.65 3.21
CA THR A 742 32.60 27.29 1.89
C THR A 742 31.73 28.53 1.96
N PRO A 743 32.20 29.72 1.53
CA PRO A 743 31.39 30.94 1.59
C PRO A 743 30.17 30.90 0.67
N VAL A 744 29.02 31.30 1.19
CA VAL A 744 27.74 31.46 0.47
C VAL A 744 27.45 32.97 0.39
N ASP A 745 26.94 33.43 -0.77
CA ASP A 745 26.50 34.80 -0.93
C ASP A 745 25.03 34.94 -0.44
N PRO A 746 24.78 35.59 0.72
CA PRO A 746 23.44 35.74 1.28
C PRO A 746 22.49 36.55 0.41
N ASP A 747 23.04 37.40 -0.48
CA ASP A 747 22.27 38.26 -1.38
C ASP A 747 21.98 37.58 -2.74
N SER A 748 22.36 36.30 -2.88
CA SER A 748 22.08 35.51 -4.09
C SER A 748 20.59 35.24 -4.28
N GLU A 749 20.16 35.04 -5.53
CA GLU A 749 18.79 34.66 -5.87
C GLU A 749 18.38 33.34 -5.19
N SER A 750 19.31 32.40 -5.10
CA SER A 750 19.13 31.11 -4.42
C SER A 750 18.86 31.32 -2.91
N CYS A 751 19.64 32.18 -2.24
CA CYS A 751 19.41 32.45 -0.83
C CYS A 751 18.09 33.21 -0.57
N ALA A 752 17.71 34.13 -1.45
CA ALA A 752 16.41 34.79 -1.35
C ALA A 752 15.24 33.79 -1.51
N PHE A 753 15.44 32.75 -2.34
CA PHE A 753 14.47 31.68 -2.51
C PHE A 753 14.33 30.82 -1.23
N TYR A 754 15.42 30.24 -0.71
CA TYR A 754 15.34 29.35 0.46
C TYR A 754 14.87 30.07 1.73
N THR A 755 15.40 31.28 1.99
CA THR A 755 14.96 32.06 3.16
C THR A 755 13.53 32.57 3.03
N GLY A 756 12.99 32.69 1.83
CA GLY A 756 11.60 33.06 1.56
C GLY A 756 10.59 31.96 1.83
N LEU A 757 11.03 30.70 1.94
CA LEU A 757 10.20 29.53 2.21
C LEU A 757 10.05 29.24 3.71
N VAL A 758 10.79 29.93 4.58
CA VAL A 758 10.82 29.66 6.03
C VAL A 758 10.48 30.94 6.79
N ASP A 759 9.40 30.91 7.53
CA ASP A 759 9.01 31.98 8.43
C ASP A 759 9.53 31.70 9.85
N ARG A 760 10.10 32.69 10.52
CA ARG A 760 10.62 32.59 11.88
C ARG A 760 9.90 33.50 12.85
N ILE A 761 9.65 33.01 14.06
CA ILE A 761 9.01 33.74 15.15
C ILE A 761 9.87 34.93 15.57
N THR A 762 9.23 36.06 15.81
CA THR A 762 9.88 37.27 16.31
C THR A 762 9.40 37.61 17.70
N GLY A 763 10.27 37.50 18.68
CA GLY A 763 10.01 37.82 20.09
C GLY A 763 9.28 36.69 20.86
N GLY A 764 9.24 36.81 22.17
CA GLY A 764 8.62 35.82 23.04
C GLY A 764 9.59 34.75 23.55
N LEU A 765 9.06 33.60 23.97
CA LEU A 765 9.85 32.47 24.47
C LEU A 765 10.50 31.66 23.34
N SER A 766 9.90 31.68 22.16
CA SER A 766 10.31 30.94 20.95
C SER A 766 10.92 31.87 19.90
N ASP A 767 11.61 32.97 20.33
CA ASP A 767 12.22 33.92 19.40
C ASP A 767 13.23 33.23 18.47
N GLU A 768 13.10 33.50 17.16
CA GLU A 768 13.90 32.93 16.09
C GLU A 768 13.63 31.41 15.79
N GLU A 769 12.76 30.75 16.51
CA GLU A 769 12.30 29.41 16.09
C GLU A 769 11.52 29.47 14.75
N ILE A 770 11.55 28.39 14.00
CA ILE A 770 10.73 28.27 12.79
C ILE A 770 9.26 28.25 13.19
N ASP A 771 8.46 29.16 12.65
CA ASP A 771 7.02 29.22 12.86
C ASP A 771 6.32 28.31 11.85
N GLN A 772 6.62 28.52 10.56
CA GLN A 772 6.10 27.73 9.48
C GLN A 772 7.05 27.69 8.28
N TYR A 773 6.80 26.76 7.36
CA TYR A 773 7.53 26.69 6.11
C TYR A 773 6.65 26.18 4.96
N GLU A 774 7.09 26.46 3.74
CA GLU A 774 6.44 26.00 2.51
C GLU A 774 7.27 24.89 1.85
N SER A 775 6.58 23.84 1.40
CA SER A 775 7.18 22.69 0.70
C SER A 775 6.43 22.40 -0.60
N PHE A 776 7.12 21.82 -1.57
CA PHE A 776 6.57 21.33 -2.83
C PHE A 776 7.50 20.29 -3.45
N PRO A 777 7.00 19.43 -4.36
CA PRO A 777 7.81 18.40 -5.00
C PRO A 777 8.76 18.96 -6.06
N ILE A 778 9.96 18.37 -6.18
CA ILE A 778 10.98 18.70 -7.16
C ILE A 778 11.65 17.42 -7.71
N ASN A 779 12.22 17.48 -8.93
CA ASN A 779 12.97 16.36 -9.53
C ASN A 779 14.44 16.44 -9.11
N GLN A 780 14.87 15.69 -8.10
CA GLN A 780 16.24 15.79 -7.59
C GLN A 780 16.87 14.45 -7.19
N THR A 781 16.09 13.38 -7.01
CA THR A 781 16.61 12.13 -6.43
C THR A 781 17.26 11.22 -7.46
N PHE A 782 18.19 10.40 -6.99
CA PHE A 782 18.67 9.24 -7.70
C PHE A 782 18.51 8.00 -6.80
N THR A 783 17.97 6.92 -7.34
CA THR A 783 17.82 5.66 -6.62
C THR A 783 18.35 4.50 -7.45
N GLU A 784 19.11 3.58 -6.83
CA GLU A 784 19.68 2.41 -7.51
C GLU A 784 19.44 1.15 -6.67
N THR A 785 18.90 0.10 -7.30
CA THR A 785 18.70 -1.21 -6.68
C THR A 785 19.27 -2.32 -7.53
N SER A 786 19.95 -3.28 -6.92
CA SER A 786 20.41 -4.49 -7.61
C SER A 786 20.33 -5.72 -6.70
N GLY A 787 20.20 -6.89 -7.32
CA GLY A 787 20.08 -8.13 -6.56
C GLY A 787 20.04 -9.37 -7.45
N VAL A 788 19.75 -10.50 -6.80
CA VAL A 788 19.68 -11.81 -7.43
C VAL A 788 18.39 -12.49 -7.01
N ASP A 789 17.68 -13.03 -7.99
CA ASP A 789 16.54 -13.93 -7.82
C ASP A 789 16.94 -15.34 -8.21
N ALA A 790 16.45 -16.33 -7.48
CA ALA A 790 16.60 -17.73 -7.84
C ALA A 790 15.31 -18.50 -7.51
N ARG A 791 14.97 -19.46 -8.36
CA ARG A 791 13.85 -20.39 -8.13
C ARG A 791 14.27 -21.79 -8.49
N TRP A 792 13.95 -22.75 -7.63
CA TRP A 792 14.17 -24.16 -7.86
C TRP A 792 12.88 -24.92 -7.68
N GLN A 793 12.54 -25.74 -8.68
CA GLN A 793 11.33 -26.54 -8.71
C GLN A 793 11.68 -28.01 -8.91
N TYR A 794 10.97 -28.87 -8.21
CA TYR A 794 11.13 -30.31 -8.35
C TYR A 794 9.80 -31.04 -8.10
N SER A 795 9.38 -31.89 -9.01
CA SER A 795 8.22 -32.77 -8.85
C SER A 795 8.60 -34.21 -9.05
N PHE A 796 7.96 -35.11 -8.34
CA PHE A 796 8.14 -36.56 -8.56
C PHE A 796 6.90 -37.33 -8.13
N ASP A 797 6.58 -38.33 -8.91
CA ASP A 797 5.43 -39.19 -8.72
C ASP A 797 5.87 -40.54 -8.17
N THR A 798 5.06 -41.12 -7.30
CA THR A 798 5.32 -42.46 -6.76
C THR A 798 4.04 -43.31 -6.80
N ASP A 799 4.15 -44.56 -7.28
CA ASP A 799 3.02 -45.49 -7.36
C ASP A 799 2.33 -45.76 -6.00
N ARG A 800 3.04 -45.58 -4.92
CA ARG A 800 2.58 -45.94 -3.57
C ARG A 800 2.22 -44.79 -2.67
N TRP A 801 2.98 -43.69 -2.79
CA TRP A 801 2.91 -42.58 -1.82
C TRP A 801 2.24 -41.33 -2.39
N GLY A 802 1.87 -41.35 -3.68
CA GLY A 802 1.29 -40.22 -4.41
C GLY A 802 2.36 -39.31 -4.99
N ASP A 803 1.95 -38.08 -5.33
CA ASP A 803 2.70 -37.10 -6.09
C ASP A 803 3.21 -36.01 -5.15
N PHE A 804 4.44 -35.58 -5.38
CA PHE A 804 5.14 -34.61 -4.55
C PHE A 804 5.66 -33.46 -5.39
N GLY A 805 5.48 -32.23 -4.87
CA GLY A 805 6.05 -31.02 -5.45
C GLY A 805 6.86 -30.24 -4.42
N VAL A 806 7.94 -29.62 -4.86
CA VAL A 806 8.74 -28.67 -4.09
C VAL A 806 9.02 -27.46 -4.97
N ASP A 807 8.72 -26.27 -4.46
CA ASP A 807 9.07 -24.99 -5.08
C ASP A 807 9.79 -24.12 -4.05
N LEU A 808 10.96 -23.62 -4.38
CA LEU A 808 11.75 -22.73 -3.54
C LEU A 808 12.14 -21.50 -4.33
N ALA A 809 11.77 -20.32 -3.85
CA ALA A 809 12.20 -19.03 -4.41
C ALA A 809 13.00 -18.23 -3.39
N TRP A 810 13.99 -17.49 -3.87
CA TRP A 810 14.87 -16.65 -3.06
C TRP A 810 15.25 -15.39 -3.82
N THR A 811 15.13 -14.25 -3.13
CA THR A 811 15.63 -12.96 -3.58
C THR A 811 16.64 -12.43 -2.58
N HIS A 812 17.76 -11.87 -3.08
CA HIS A 812 18.76 -11.20 -2.27
C HIS A 812 19.10 -9.84 -2.87
N VAL A 813 18.85 -8.79 -2.11
CA VAL A 813 19.18 -7.40 -2.45
C VAL A 813 20.67 -7.17 -2.18
N LEU A 814 21.44 -6.91 -3.21
CA LEU A 814 22.87 -6.60 -3.11
C LEU A 814 23.09 -5.12 -2.81
N LYS A 815 22.29 -4.25 -3.43
CA LYS A 815 22.38 -2.80 -3.37
C LYS A 815 20.99 -2.20 -3.32
N LEU A 816 20.77 -1.22 -2.48
CA LEU A 816 19.65 -0.30 -2.51
C LEU A 816 20.16 1.02 -1.94
N GLU A 817 20.40 1.97 -2.81
CA GLU A 817 21.03 3.24 -2.48
C GLU A 817 20.21 4.39 -3.06
N GLN A 818 20.21 5.51 -2.35
CA GLN A 818 19.55 6.75 -2.77
C GLN A 818 20.45 7.94 -2.47
N GLN A 819 20.45 8.91 -3.35
CA GLN A 819 20.90 10.26 -3.08
C GLN A 819 19.70 11.18 -3.22
N GLU A 820 19.22 11.71 -2.12
CA GLU A 820 17.99 12.49 -2.10
C GLU A 820 18.18 13.82 -2.85
N PHE A 821 19.32 14.48 -2.62
CA PHE A 821 19.64 15.73 -3.30
C PHE A 821 21.09 15.78 -3.76
N PRO A 822 21.41 16.55 -4.82
CA PRO A 822 22.78 16.77 -5.27
C PRO A 822 23.65 17.34 -4.17
N GLY A 823 24.81 16.70 -3.93
CA GLY A 823 25.75 17.12 -2.89
C GLY A 823 25.55 16.44 -1.53
N GLU A 824 24.41 15.79 -1.29
CA GLU A 824 24.21 14.94 -0.12
C GLU A 824 24.95 13.60 -0.26
N PRO A 825 25.30 12.95 0.84
CA PRO A 825 25.88 11.61 0.80
C PRO A 825 24.86 10.59 0.26
N VAL A 826 25.34 9.61 -0.49
CA VAL A 826 24.51 8.47 -0.91
C VAL A 826 24.17 7.63 0.31
N GLN A 827 22.87 7.43 0.55
CA GLN A 827 22.33 6.63 1.65
C GLN A 827 22.17 5.17 1.23
N ASN A 828 22.47 4.25 2.14
CA ASN A 828 22.24 2.82 1.95
C ASN A 828 20.88 2.44 2.56
N LEU A 829 19.81 2.51 1.77
CA LEU A 829 18.45 2.23 2.23
C LEU A 829 18.20 0.75 2.61
N ARG A 830 19.02 -0.17 2.11
CA ARG A 830 18.93 -1.60 2.44
C ARG A 830 19.22 -1.87 3.92
N ASP A 831 20.10 -1.07 4.49
CA ASP A 831 20.62 -1.23 5.86
C ASP A 831 20.21 -0.05 6.77
N HIS A 832 19.24 0.74 6.33
CA HIS A 832 18.66 1.84 7.08
C HIS A 832 17.27 1.47 7.59
N MET A 833 17.02 1.64 8.90
CA MET A 833 15.80 1.18 9.55
C MET A 833 14.53 1.90 9.08
N GLN A 834 14.63 3.19 8.82
CA GLN A 834 13.49 4.02 8.42
C GLN A 834 12.69 3.45 7.23
N TYR A 835 13.35 2.69 6.34
CA TYR A 835 12.73 2.17 5.11
C TYR A 835 12.25 0.73 5.20
N PHE A 836 12.55 -0.01 6.28
CA PHE A 836 12.13 -1.42 6.49
C PHE A 836 12.38 -2.34 5.30
N ASN A 837 13.52 -2.19 4.61
CA ASN A 837 13.85 -2.98 3.44
C ASN A 837 14.56 -4.28 3.83
N PHE A 838 14.06 -5.42 3.36
CA PHE A 838 14.65 -6.72 3.66
C PHE A 838 15.83 -7.03 2.73
N ARG A 839 16.98 -7.42 3.29
CA ARG A 839 18.12 -7.91 2.50
C ARG A 839 17.79 -9.16 1.69
N SER A 840 16.96 -10.04 2.22
CA SER A 840 16.59 -11.26 1.52
C SER A 840 15.21 -11.73 1.91
N ARG A 841 14.54 -12.38 0.96
CA ARG A 841 13.27 -13.07 1.16
C ARG A 841 13.37 -14.48 0.60
N VAL A 842 12.69 -15.42 1.24
CA VAL A 842 12.61 -16.82 0.79
C VAL A 842 11.18 -17.27 0.88
N THR A 843 10.68 -17.94 -0.14
CA THR A 843 9.43 -18.68 -0.09
C THR A 843 9.70 -20.15 -0.42
N GLY A 844 8.95 -21.03 0.20
CA GLY A 844 9.04 -22.47 -0.06
C GLY A 844 7.67 -23.10 0.04
N GLN A 845 7.36 -23.95 -0.92
CA GLN A 845 6.14 -24.72 -0.98
C GLN A 845 6.49 -26.20 -1.12
N PHE A 846 5.83 -27.01 -0.32
CA PHE A 846 5.84 -28.45 -0.44
C PHE A 846 4.40 -28.93 -0.63
N THR A 847 4.12 -29.67 -1.70
CA THR A 847 2.81 -30.23 -1.99
C THR A 847 2.88 -31.75 -1.98
N TRP A 848 1.81 -32.36 -1.50
CA TRP A 848 1.59 -33.81 -1.55
C TRP A 848 0.15 -34.08 -1.95
N GLN A 849 -0.02 -34.92 -2.95
CA GLN A 849 -1.33 -35.34 -3.40
C GLN A 849 -1.41 -36.85 -3.50
N ARG A 850 -2.48 -37.44 -3.00
CA ARG A 850 -2.75 -38.85 -3.14
C ARG A 850 -4.24 -39.15 -2.98
N ASP A 851 -4.75 -39.93 -3.92
CA ASP A 851 -6.18 -40.27 -3.97
C ASP A 851 -7.06 -39.00 -3.84
N ASP A 852 -7.89 -38.93 -2.81
CA ASP A 852 -8.75 -37.80 -2.55
C ASP A 852 -8.12 -36.76 -1.57
N TRP A 853 -6.85 -36.82 -1.25
CA TRP A 853 -6.18 -35.93 -0.32
C TRP A 853 -5.13 -35.09 -1.01
N ALA A 854 -5.14 -33.79 -0.71
CA ALA A 854 -4.04 -32.89 -1.04
C ALA A 854 -3.60 -32.15 0.23
N VAL A 855 -2.30 -31.99 0.39
CA VAL A 855 -1.66 -31.28 1.51
C VAL A 855 -0.62 -30.33 0.94
N ALA A 856 -0.66 -29.08 1.38
CA ALA A 856 0.38 -28.13 1.10
C ALA A 856 0.95 -27.55 2.40
N LEU A 857 2.27 -27.46 2.43
CA LEU A 857 3.02 -26.69 3.43
C LEU A 857 3.68 -25.52 2.70
N TYR A 858 3.30 -24.31 3.06
CA TYR A 858 3.86 -23.08 2.51
C TYR A 858 4.63 -22.34 3.60
N GLY A 859 5.87 -21.94 3.30
CA GLY A 859 6.72 -21.17 4.20
C GLY A 859 7.23 -19.90 3.53
N TYR A 860 7.23 -18.78 4.24
CA TYR A 860 7.84 -17.55 3.78
C TYR A 860 8.67 -16.90 4.88
N ARG A 861 9.86 -16.45 4.50
CA ARG A 861 10.85 -15.91 5.41
C ARG A 861 11.27 -14.52 4.97
N TRP A 862 11.11 -13.59 5.87
CA TRP A 862 11.76 -12.28 5.80
C TRP A 862 13.17 -12.35 6.39
N GLY A 863 14.13 -11.71 5.72
CA GLY A 863 15.49 -11.56 6.21
C GLY A 863 15.57 -10.67 7.45
N SER A 864 16.79 -10.57 8.00
CA SER A 864 17.04 -9.66 9.12
C SER A 864 16.93 -8.20 8.69
N LEU A 865 16.41 -7.36 9.59
CA LEU A 865 16.42 -5.90 9.47
C LEU A 865 17.47 -5.29 10.43
N PRO A 866 17.95 -4.05 10.21
CA PRO A 866 18.60 -3.30 11.25
C PRO A 866 17.67 -3.16 12.48
N ASN A 867 18.20 -3.03 13.68
CA ASN A 867 17.41 -2.58 14.81
C ASN A 867 17.17 -1.06 14.70
N TRP A 868 16.28 -0.50 15.52
CA TRP A 868 15.88 0.92 15.43
C TRP A 868 17.06 1.88 15.55
N GLU A 869 17.97 1.64 16.48
CA GLU A 869 19.18 2.47 16.66
C GLU A 869 20.30 2.16 15.65
N GLU A 870 20.11 1.21 14.74
CA GLU A 870 21.12 0.78 13.74
C GLU A 870 22.44 0.29 14.33
N THR A 871 22.45 -0.03 15.62
CA THR A 871 23.62 -0.58 16.34
C THR A 871 23.77 -2.09 16.16
N GLY A 872 22.71 -2.77 15.70
CA GLY A 872 22.61 -4.21 15.50
C GLY A 872 21.59 -4.62 14.45
N ARG A 873 21.14 -5.85 14.52
CA ARG A 873 20.11 -6.39 13.63
C ARG A 873 19.14 -7.30 14.37
N ILE A 874 17.85 -7.14 14.11
CA ILE A 874 16.82 -8.10 14.50
C ILE A 874 16.84 -9.34 13.61
N GLY A 875 16.44 -10.47 14.19
CA GLY A 875 16.47 -11.77 13.54
C GLY A 875 15.56 -11.87 12.33
N SER A 876 15.80 -12.88 11.51
CA SER A 876 14.87 -13.22 10.42
C SER A 876 13.62 -13.86 11.00
N HIS A 877 12.47 -13.60 10.37
CA HIS A 877 11.17 -14.13 10.72
C HIS A 877 10.66 -15.12 9.66
N THR A 878 10.07 -16.26 10.08
CA THR A 878 9.56 -17.29 9.17
C THR A 878 8.18 -17.73 9.61
N ILE A 879 7.22 -17.60 8.71
CA ILE A 879 5.84 -18.05 8.90
C ILE A 879 5.59 -19.32 8.09
N TRP A 880 4.83 -20.25 8.67
CA TRP A 880 4.43 -21.49 8.03
C TRP A 880 2.92 -21.59 7.96
N ASN A 881 2.39 -21.88 6.77
CA ASN A 881 0.97 -22.16 6.52
C ASN A 881 0.80 -23.63 6.12
N VAL A 882 -0.28 -24.25 6.58
CA VAL A 882 -0.62 -25.63 6.25
C VAL A 882 -2.03 -25.70 5.72
N ASN A 883 -2.20 -26.34 4.58
CA ASN A 883 -3.50 -26.56 3.96
C ASN A 883 -3.71 -28.05 3.77
N VAL A 884 -4.93 -28.50 4.08
CA VAL A 884 -5.33 -29.90 3.93
C VAL A 884 -6.67 -29.93 3.21
N ALA A 885 -6.68 -30.37 1.97
CA ALA A 885 -7.88 -30.57 1.17
C ALA A 885 -8.29 -32.05 1.15
N LYS A 886 -9.59 -32.26 1.20
CA LYS A 886 -10.21 -33.59 1.10
C LYS A 886 -11.36 -33.54 0.12
N GLN A 887 -11.22 -34.25 -1.00
CA GLN A 887 -12.32 -34.55 -1.91
C GLN A 887 -13.29 -35.50 -1.21
N LEU A 888 -14.55 -35.08 -1.03
CA LEU A 888 -15.60 -35.89 -0.38
C LEU A 888 -16.38 -36.71 -1.40
N THR A 889 -16.64 -36.11 -2.55
CA THR A 889 -17.24 -36.74 -3.74
C THR A 889 -16.63 -36.07 -4.98
N ASP A 890 -16.92 -36.56 -6.18
CA ASP A 890 -16.40 -36.02 -7.43
C ASP A 890 -16.68 -34.48 -7.56
N ASN A 891 -17.71 -33.98 -6.89
CA ASN A 891 -18.17 -32.61 -6.99
C ASN A 891 -18.01 -31.79 -5.67
N MET A 892 -17.46 -32.37 -4.60
CA MET A 892 -17.43 -31.74 -3.27
C MET A 892 -16.05 -31.85 -2.64
N GLU A 893 -15.52 -30.73 -2.19
CA GLU A 893 -14.26 -30.65 -1.47
C GLU A 893 -14.40 -29.86 -0.16
N VAL A 894 -13.63 -30.23 0.84
CA VAL A 894 -13.44 -29.45 2.07
C VAL A 894 -11.97 -29.21 2.27
N THR A 895 -11.60 -27.93 2.46
CA THR A 895 -10.23 -27.52 2.73
C THR A 895 -10.12 -26.85 4.09
N LEU A 896 -9.13 -27.27 4.87
CA LEU A 896 -8.71 -26.63 6.11
C LEU A 896 -7.45 -25.82 5.83
N PHE A 897 -7.48 -24.51 6.10
CA PHE A 897 -6.33 -23.62 6.06
C PHE A 897 -5.92 -23.23 7.47
N VAL A 898 -4.65 -23.34 7.78
CA VAL A 898 -4.05 -22.88 9.04
C VAL A 898 -2.87 -21.99 8.69
N ASN A 899 -3.11 -20.69 8.69
CA ASN A 899 -2.08 -19.69 8.47
C ASN A 899 -1.33 -19.43 9.77
N ASN A 900 0.00 -19.26 9.68
CA ASN A 900 0.87 -19.15 10.84
C ASN A 900 0.64 -20.30 11.83
N VAL A 901 0.84 -21.53 11.38
CA VAL A 901 0.52 -22.76 12.16
C VAL A 901 1.24 -22.83 13.50
N LEU A 902 2.41 -22.21 13.61
CA LEU A 902 3.19 -22.16 14.87
C LEU A 902 2.73 -21.05 15.81
N ASP A 903 1.82 -20.16 15.38
CA ASP A 903 1.38 -18.96 16.11
C ASP A 903 2.55 -18.06 16.51
N ASP A 904 3.53 -17.95 15.60
CA ASP A 904 4.76 -17.21 15.81
C ASP A 904 4.48 -15.72 15.62
N ILE A 905 5.01 -14.89 16.49
CA ILE A 905 4.93 -13.44 16.41
C ILE A 905 6.25 -12.88 15.91
N HIS A 906 6.22 -11.68 15.38
CA HIS A 906 7.42 -11.05 14.84
C HIS A 906 8.54 -10.89 15.88
N PRO A 907 9.81 -10.82 15.43
CA PRO A 907 10.94 -10.58 16.33
C PRO A 907 10.82 -9.25 17.06
N GLU A 908 11.23 -9.22 18.31
CA GLU A 908 11.33 -8.02 19.14
C GLU A 908 12.58 -7.18 18.79
N ASP A 909 12.48 -5.89 18.99
CA ASP A 909 13.60 -4.94 18.95
C ASP A 909 13.73 -4.22 20.28
N ASP A 910 14.80 -4.52 21.00
CA ASP A 910 15.11 -3.94 22.30
C ASP A 910 15.70 -2.51 22.23
N THR A 911 15.77 -1.93 21.04
CA THR A 911 16.19 -0.52 20.81
C THR A 911 15.06 0.37 20.32
N PHE A 912 13.88 -0.19 20.05
CA PHE A 912 12.74 0.55 19.53
C PHE A 912 12.00 1.27 20.66
N ASN A 913 12.00 2.59 20.63
CA ASN A 913 11.44 3.45 21.67
C ASN A 913 9.99 3.89 21.41
N THR A 914 9.34 3.34 20.43
CA THR A 914 7.95 3.64 20.07
C THR A 914 7.14 2.35 19.93
N TYR A 915 6.16 2.18 20.76
CA TYR A 915 5.25 1.05 20.74
C TYR A 915 4.06 1.29 19.80
N PRO A 916 3.57 0.26 19.09
CA PRO A 916 4.06 -1.12 18.97
C PRO A 916 5.21 -1.22 17.95
N TYR A 917 6.24 -1.98 18.31
CA TYR A 917 7.43 -2.18 17.52
C TYR A 917 7.16 -2.99 16.22
N PHE A 918 7.90 -2.73 15.15
CA PHE A 918 7.99 -3.44 13.85
C PHE A 918 6.71 -3.98 13.19
N TRP A 919 5.53 -3.67 13.67
CA TRP A 919 4.27 -4.08 13.06
C TRP A 919 4.10 -3.57 11.61
N ARG A 920 4.86 -2.55 11.19
CA ARG A 920 4.91 -2.10 9.79
C ARG A 920 5.56 -3.12 8.85
N ALA A 921 6.50 -3.92 9.34
CA ALA A 921 7.23 -4.93 8.56
C ALA A 921 6.62 -6.34 8.69
N PHE A 922 5.98 -6.64 9.83
CA PHE A 922 5.46 -7.95 10.16
C PHE A 922 3.99 -7.87 10.60
N SER A 923 3.24 -8.95 10.33
CA SER A 923 1.83 -9.03 10.74
C SER A 923 1.69 -9.45 12.21
N PRO A 924 1.02 -8.66 13.07
CA PRO A 924 0.74 -9.03 14.45
C PRO A 924 -0.53 -9.88 14.61
N VAL A 925 -1.14 -10.36 13.54
CA VAL A 925 -2.43 -11.06 13.54
C VAL A 925 -2.36 -12.38 14.30
N GLY A 926 -1.25 -13.12 14.19
CA GLY A 926 -1.09 -14.46 14.77
C GLY A 926 -1.70 -15.55 13.90
N ARG A 927 -2.04 -16.70 14.52
CA ARG A 927 -2.61 -17.86 13.82
C ARG A 927 -4.06 -17.63 13.40
N GLU A 928 -4.34 -17.88 12.11
CA GLU A 928 -5.69 -17.91 11.55
C GLU A 928 -6.07 -19.31 11.11
N VAL A 929 -7.34 -19.67 11.29
CA VAL A 929 -7.88 -20.97 10.90
C VAL A 929 -9.14 -20.74 10.09
N PHE A 930 -9.17 -21.27 8.86
CA PHE A 930 -10.32 -21.21 7.97
C PHE A 930 -10.72 -22.61 7.52
N VAL A 931 -12.00 -22.78 7.27
CA VAL A 931 -12.56 -23.96 6.62
C VAL A 931 -13.33 -23.49 5.41
N GLU A 932 -13.02 -24.08 4.25
CA GLU A 932 -13.71 -23.83 2.99
C GLU A 932 -14.41 -25.08 2.52
N PHE A 933 -15.62 -24.91 2.00
CA PHE A 933 -16.39 -25.93 1.32
C PHE A 933 -16.59 -25.50 -0.12
N SER A 934 -16.14 -26.34 -1.05
CA SER A 934 -16.27 -26.14 -2.48
C SER A 934 -17.24 -27.15 -3.07
N TYR A 935 -18.11 -26.67 -3.95
CA TYR A 935 -19.09 -27.49 -4.69
C TYR A 935 -19.10 -27.13 -6.16
N MET A 936 -18.86 -28.13 -7.01
CA MET A 936 -18.95 -28.01 -8.47
C MET A 936 -20.33 -28.54 -8.90
N PHE A 937 -21.07 -27.71 -9.61
CA PHE A 937 -22.34 -28.11 -10.18
C PHE A 937 -22.11 -28.84 -11.52
N ASP A 938 -22.87 -29.92 -11.76
CA ASP A 938 -22.83 -30.68 -13.01
C ASP A 938 -23.42 -29.89 -14.19
#